data_3ac2f4d1d281be15d6a233d33f38eec2
#
_entry.id   3ac2f4d1d281be15d6a233d33f38eec2
#
_cell.length_a   1.000
_cell.length_b   1.000
_cell.length_c   1.000
_cell.angle_alpha   90.00
_cell.angle_beta   90.00
_cell.angle_gamma   90.00
#
_symmetry.space_group_name_H-M   'P 1'
#
loop_
_entity.id
_entity.type
_entity.pdbx_description
1 polymer ?
#
loop_
_entity_poly.entity_id
_entity_poly.type
_entity_poly.pdbx_seq_one_letter_code
_entity_poly.pdbx_strand_id
1 'polypeptide(L)'
;MVNLRLKHWPTKLRRYAPLGFITGALVFGGAGSQHPLAGLSVTVLALVVVALSDAGSRGRLVCPAYDRIDRAALWLCALVFALVCIQIVPLPPAVWQSLPGRSIVKTVDAAQGRVLWRPLSLAPDRTLDMSLALIGPIVAFCLARSATAADRLQWVRALIVCAMIAALLGLVQLATGPEGGFGIWETIHAGSGVGWFVNRNHQAVFLLVAIVLGGVPESMVFEPAMQRAHVGRIEQGVVVGATFVLLAAGVLATLSRTGVALLPFALCLAVGLRRPGRYTWLIVGGSAVAVAVLLVAANTAIGDALLNRYGVAPQDERFSFWVNTLHAIRLYFPFGSGFGSFVGVYQMVEPLGQVDRAYVVHAHDDYLEWLLEGGVLMIAVVGAALICLLARFIGLLRLRRVAKRNQRPPVLVFAALGAIAVMALASVTDFPLRMAALGVVFGLCAGIAARPWPIADAKRRVDGVPGPWRKVFAPGLALVLAMLAISADVSLDRALANDGGGATQWASWRASGRSISAIAQSQRGHLAGAQSDAAAALAIDPLDPGAVRVMGLTAQVTGQSARAGVMASVAEQLGWRDQLSQVWLAKVDEAQDRLPDEARRIDALLRQNTLADPSLDFLVGLVDDSEGRAVIVARLLDSPGWAQGFFNRLSGAAADQPGAIVALVHSAVRAGLPITPRTLTLITWALAEHGHADAVRALRHEIGDDAALDDGNFASASGRLPDQSGPYAWHRNAAASGDVYIGQGDDTHGRALHVLSDGHPVFAATHQWLLLTPGRYRLNDRWTVVDGDRTTRPHWVFRCLTPGNAGPDQGADLAVTDGVVVIPAGCDQQDLRLDVANAAGGAFHVAFQNVGIDSIR
;
A
#
# COMPACT_ATOMS: atom_id res chain seq x y z
N MET A 1 -24.03 15.49 -53.65
CA MET A 1 -22.70 15.00 -53.15
C MET A 1 -22.67 14.64 -51.67
N VAL A 2 -23.64 14.99 -50.83
CA VAL A 2 -23.68 14.66 -49.38
C VAL A 2 -24.05 13.20 -49.10
N ASN A 3 -24.80 12.52 -49.98
CA ASN A 3 -25.30 11.14 -49.75
C ASN A 3 -24.27 10.01 -49.99
N LEU A 4 -23.13 10.29 -50.58
CA LEU A 4 -22.08 9.25 -50.85
C LEU A 4 -21.12 9.05 -49.69
N ARG A 5 -20.94 10.03 -48.78
CA ARG A 5 -20.04 9.92 -47.62
C ARG A 5 -20.63 9.10 -46.48
N LEU A 6 -21.93 9.06 -46.30
CA LEU A 6 -22.59 8.33 -45.21
C LEU A 6 -22.65 6.81 -45.41
N LYS A 7 -22.58 6.32 -46.68
CA LYS A 7 -22.58 4.87 -46.95
C LYS A 7 -21.27 4.16 -46.58
N HIS A 8 -20.14 4.87 -46.53
CA HIS A 8 -18.85 4.30 -46.19
C HIS A 8 -18.45 4.39 -44.72
N TRP A 9 -19.15 5.22 -43.98
CA TRP A 9 -18.89 5.42 -42.55
C TRP A 9 -19.06 4.14 -41.71
N PRO A 10 -20.12 3.36 -41.86
CA PRO A 10 -20.30 2.13 -41.10
C PRO A 10 -19.20 1.08 -41.35
N THR A 11 -18.66 1.03 -42.57
CA THR A 11 -17.58 0.06 -42.91
C THR A 11 -16.23 0.46 -42.35
N LYS A 12 -15.90 1.75 -42.35
CA LYS A 12 -14.67 2.26 -41.70
C LYS A 12 -14.73 2.12 -40.20
N LEU A 13 -15.85 2.50 -39.57
CA LEU A 13 -16.03 2.38 -38.13
C LEU A 13 -15.82 0.92 -37.65
N ARG A 14 -16.39 -0.05 -38.33
CA ARG A 14 -16.23 -1.48 -38.04
C ARG A 14 -14.80 -1.97 -38.18
N ARG A 15 -14.05 -1.45 -39.13
CA ARG A 15 -12.65 -1.82 -39.36
C ARG A 15 -11.74 -1.35 -38.23
N TYR A 16 -11.97 -0.14 -37.70
CA TYR A 16 -11.12 0.48 -36.70
C TYR A 16 -11.63 0.33 -35.26
N ALA A 17 -12.90 -0.11 -35.07
CA ALA A 17 -13.46 -0.29 -33.73
C ALA A 17 -12.63 -1.23 -32.83
N PRO A 18 -12.10 -2.39 -33.29
CA PRO A 18 -11.23 -3.21 -32.46
C PRO A 18 -9.94 -2.51 -32.03
N LEU A 19 -9.35 -1.71 -32.90
CA LEU A 19 -8.17 -0.91 -32.59
C LEU A 19 -8.51 0.17 -31.56
N GLY A 20 -9.63 0.88 -31.75
CA GLY A 20 -10.14 1.87 -30.79
C GLY A 20 -10.45 1.27 -29.42
N PHE A 21 -11.00 0.05 -29.36
CA PHE A 21 -11.22 -0.67 -28.12
C PHE A 21 -9.90 -0.99 -27.43
N ILE A 22 -8.91 -1.58 -28.12
CA ILE A 22 -7.62 -1.97 -27.53
C ILE A 22 -6.89 -0.73 -27.01
N THR A 23 -6.80 0.35 -27.80
CA THR A 23 -6.12 1.59 -27.37
C THR A 23 -6.87 2.29 -26.25
N GLY A 24 -8.20 2.37 -26.31
CA GLY A 24 -9.04 2.91 -25.25
C GLY A 24 -8.91 2.11 -23.94
N ALA A 25 -8.90 0.77 -24.03
CA ALA A 25 -8.70 -0.09 -22.87
C ALA A 25 -7.34 0.11 -22.22
N LEU A 26 -6.28 0.37 -23.01
CA LEU A 26 -4.96 0.68 -22.46
C LEU A 26 -4.93 1.99 -21.69
N VAL A 27 -5.59 3.03 -22.19
CA VAL A 27 -5.60 4.37 -21.57
C VAL A 27 -6.52 4.42 -20.35
N PHE A 28 -7.78 3.98 -20.48
CA PHE A 28 -8.77 4.06 -19.41
C PHE A 28 -8.68 2.89 -18.42
N GLY A 29 -8.29 1.72 -18.88
CA GLY A 29 -8.19 0.53 -18.03
C GLY A 29 -7.00 0.50 -17.08
N GLY A 30 -6.16 1.55 -17.04
CA GLY A 30 -5.08 1.74 -16.08
C GLY A 30 -5.52 2.42 -14.78
N ALA A 31 -6.74 2.94 -14.72
CA ALA A 31 -7.33 3.56 -13.54
C ALA A 31 -7.61 2.52 -12.44
N GLY A 32 -7.48 2.93 -11.17
CA GLY A 32 -7.81 2.08 -10.02
C GLY A 32 -9.32 2.01 -9.74
N SER A 33 -9.68 1.26 -8.71
CA SER A 33 -11.06 1.12 -8.24
C SER A 33 -11.71 2.44 -7.77
N GLN A 34 -10.90 3.47 -7.52
CA GLN A 34 -11.37 4.83 -7.19
C GLN A 34 -11.96 5.58 -8.40
N HIS A 35 -11.77 5.05 -9.62
CA HIS A 35 -12.28 5.62 -10.85
C HIS A 35 -13.16 4.60 -11.60
N PRO A 36 -14.34 4.24 -11.08
CA PRO A 36 -15.19 3.18 -11.66
C PRO A 36 -15.59 3.48 -13.11
N LEU A 37 -15.88 4.74 -13.45
CA LEU A 37 -16.22 5.14 -14.81
C LEU A 37 -15.12 4.87 -15.85
N ALA A 38 -13.85 4.86 -15.44
CA ALA A 38 -12.77 4.51 -16.34
C ALA A 38 -12.77 3.00 -16.68
N GLY A 39 -12.99 2.13 -15.70
CA GLY A 39 -13.21 0.69 -15.90
C GLY A 39 -14.44 0.40 -16.77
N LEU A 40 -15.54 1.10 -16.52
CA LEU A 40 -16.75 1.05 -17.33
C LEU A 40 -16.47 1.29 -18.80
N SER A 41 -15.63 2.30 -19.12
CA SER A 41 -15.28 2.65 -20.50
C SER A 41 -14.75 1.45 -21.27
N VAL A 42 -13.95 0.60 -20.64
CA VAL A 42 -13.38 -0.62 -21.25
C VAL A 42 -14.50 -1.62 -21.58
N THR A 43 -15.41 -1.86 -20.65
CA THR A 43 -16.55 -2.78 -20.84
C THR A 43 -17.49 -2.29 -21.93
N VAL A 44 -17.82 -1.01 -21.92
CA VAL A 44 -18.69 -0.40 -22.95
C VAL A 44 -18.04 -0.45 -24.34
N LEU A 45 -16.75 -0.10 -24.46
CA LEU A 45 -16.01 -0.21 -25.73
C LEU A 45 -15.99 -1.64 -26.25
N ALA A 46 -15.81 -2.64 -25.36
CA ALA A 46 -15.87 -4.06 -25.75
C ALA A 46 -17.25 -4.44 -26.30
N LEU A 47 -18.32 -4.03 -25.64
CA LEU A 47 -19.70 -4.31 -26.05
C LEU A 47 -20.08 -3.58 -27.36
N VAL A 48 -19.60 -2.36 -27.57
CA VAL A 48 -19.75 -1.62 -28.84
C VAL A 48 -19.09 -2.37 -29.98
N VAL A 49 -17.87 -2.91 -29.76
CA VAL A 49 -17.21 -3.71 -30.80
C VAL A 49 -17.98 -4.98 -31.12
N VAL A 50 -18.54 -5.66 -30.14
CA VAL A 50 -19.40 -6.83 -30.33
C VAL A 50 -20.61 -6.46 -31.20
N ALA A 51 -21.32 -5.39 -30.83
CA ALA A 51 -22.50 -4.91 -31.55
C ALA A 51 -22.17 -4.52 -33.01
N LEU A 52 -21.06 -3.82 -33.23
CA LEU A 52 -20.62 -3.43 -34.59
C LEU A 52 -20.15 -4.62 -35.43
N SER A 53 -19.55 -5.63 -34.80
CA SER A 53 -19.05 -6.84 -35.49
C SER A 53 -20.21 -7.70 -36.00
N ASP A 54 -21.25 -7.86 -35.20
CA ASP A 54 -22.41 -8.72 -35.55
C ASP A 54 -23.37 -8.07 -36.56
N ALA A 55 -23.54 -6.74 -36.50
CA ALA A 55 -24.44 -6.01 -37.44
C ALA A 55 -23.96 -6.04 -38.91
N GLY A 56 -22.77 -6.53 -39.21
CA GLY A 56 -22.12 -6.46 -40.52
C GLY A 56 -21.68 -7.76 -41.16
N SER A 57 -21.79 -8.87 -40.46
CA SER A 57 -21.31 -10.16 -40.96
C SER A 57 -22.21 -10.75 -42.04
N ARG A 58 -22.15 -10.22 -43.27
CA ARG A 58 -22.50 -10.98 -44.46
C ARG A 58 -21.41 -12.10 -44.59
N GLY A 59 -21.62 -13.22 -43.92
CA GLY A 59 -21.03 -14.51 -44.26
C GLY A 59 -19.52 -14.69 -44.17
N ARG A 60 -18.76 -13.92 -43.38
CA ARG A 60 -17.30 -14.09 -43.24
C ARG A 60 -16.81 -14.12 -41.81
N LEU A 61 -17.45 -14.89 -40.95
CA LEU A 61 -16.70 -15.49 -39.86
C LEU A 61 -16.02 -16.72 -40.49
N VAL A 62 -14.75 -16.59 -40.85
CA VAL A 62 -13.91 -17.74 -41.13
C VAL A 62 -13.76 -18.45 -39.77
N CYS A 63 -14.60 -19.47 -39.53
CA CYS A 63 -14.38 -20.38 -38.43
C CYS A 63 -13.10 -21.16 -38.80
N PRO A 64 -11.95 -20.86 -38.22
CA PRO A 64 -10.76 -21.65 -38.45
C PRO A 64 -11.07 -23.08 -38.00
N ALA A 65 -10.42 -24.06 -38.62
CA ALA A 65 -10.48 -25.44 -38.14
C ALA A 65 -10.07 -25.44 -36.66
N TYR A 66 -10.96 -25.93 -35.80
CA TYR A 66 -10.69 -26.03 -34.37
C TYR A 66 -9.74 -27.21 -34.10
N ASP A 67 -8.56 -26.93 -33.54
CA ASP A 67 -7.79 -27.97 -32.87
C ASP A 67 -8.29 -28.21 -31.44
N ARG A 68 -7.76 -29.23 -30.77
CA ARG A 68 -8.20 -29.58 -29.42
C ARG A 68 -7.91 -28.46 -28.41
N ILE A 69 -6.76 -27.78 -28.56
CA ILE A 69 -6.30 -26.73 -27.64
C ILE A 69 -7.14 -25.46 -27.84
N ASP A 70 -7.43 -25.10 -29.08
CA ASP A 70 -8.28 -23.94 -29.38
C ASP A 70 -9.70 -24.13 -28.79
N ARG A 71 -10.28 -25.33 -28.93
CA ARG A 71 -11.57 -25.65 -28.28
C ARG A 71 -11.46 -25.60 -26.76
N ALA A 72 -10.38 -26.13 -26.17
CA ALA A 72 -10.16 -26.07 -24.73
C ALA A 72 -10.07 -24.62 -24.24
N ALA A 73 -9.35 -23.74 -24.94
CA ALA A 73 -9.25 -22.31 -24.59
C ALA A 73 -10.62 -21.61 -24.61
N LEU A 74 -11.48 -21.90 -25.60
CA LEU A 74 -12.85 -21.37 -25.63
C LEU A 74 -13.68 -21.86 -24.45
N TRP A 75 -13.60 -23.16 -24.14
CA TRP A 75 -14.30 -23.74 -22.99
C TRP A 75 -13.79 -23.16 -21.67
N LEU A 76 -12.47 -22.92 -21.54
CA LEU A 76 -11.90 -22.27 -20.37
C LEU A 76 -12.41 -20.83 -20.19
N CYS A 77 -12.48 -20.03 -21.26
CA CYS A 77 -13.09 -18.70 -21.20
C CYS A 77 -14.56 -18.76 -20.75
N ALA A 78 -15.33 -19.69 -21.32
CA ALA A 78 -16.75 -19.88 -20.94
C ALA A 78 -16.88 -20.35 -19.49
N LEU A 79 -16.01 -21.25 -19.05
CA LEU A 79 -16.01 -21.80 -17.69
C LEU A 79 -15.63 -20.74 -16.65
N VAL A 80 -14.59 -19.90 -16.91
CA VAL A 80 -14.24 -18.78 -16.01
C VAL A 80 -15.44 -17.84 -15.85
N PHE A 81 -16.05 -17.44 -16.94
CA PHE A 81 -17.22 -16.56 -16.90
C PHE A 81 -18.40 -17.21 -16.16
N ALA A 82 -18.67 -18.50 -16.43
CA ALA A 82 -19.73 -19.24 -15.76
C ALA A 82 -19.46 -19.42 -14.26
N LEU A 83 -18.21 -19.68 -13.86
CA LEU A 83 -17.82 -19.81 -12.44
C LEU A 83 -18.06 -18.50 -11.66
N VAL A 84 -17.78 -17.36 -12.27
CA VAL A 84 -18.07 -16.07 -11.63
C VAL A 84 -19.58 -15.84 -11.57
N CYS A 85 -20.31 -16.07 -12.66
CA CYS A 85 -21.76 -15.82 -12.72
C CYS A 85 -22.57 -16.76 -11.81
N ILE A 86 -22.16 -18.03 -11.66
CA ILE A 86 -22.89 -18.99 -10.81
C ILE A 86 -22.81 -18.64 -9.32
N GLN A 87 -21.76 -17.92 -8.92
CA GLN A 87 -21.61 -17.48 -7.53
C GLN A 87 -22.64 -16.41 -7.12
N ILE A 88 -23.32 -15.78 -8.07
CA ILE A 88 -24.38 -14.80 -7.80
C ILE A 88 -25.74 -15.49 -7.67
N VAL A 89 -25.88 -16.72 -8.10
CA VAL A 89 -27.15 -17.45 -8.07
C VAL A 89 -27.55 -17.74 -6.63
N PRO A 90 -28.76 -17.30 -6.19
CA PRO A 90 -29.22 -17.57 -4.83
C PRO A 90 -29.41 -19.06 -4.58
N LEU A 91 -28.83 -19.56 -3.50
CA LEU A 91 -28.94 -20.93 -3.04
C LEU A 91 -29.98 -21.04 -1.92
N PRO A 92 -30.70 -22.18 -1.82
CA PRO A 92 -31.60 -22.43 -0.70
C PRO A 92 -30.87 -22.36 0.65
N PRO A 93 -31.54 -21.93 1.74
CA PRO A 93 -30.95 -21.85 3.06
C PRO A 93 -30.24 -23.13 3.52
N ALA A 94 -30.83 -24.31 3.28
CA ALA A 94 -30.21 -25.59 3.64
C ALA A 94 -28.84 -25.82 2.95
N VAL A 95 -28.65 -25.25 1.76
CA VAL A 95 -27.40 -25.39 0.99
C VAL A 95 -26.38 -24.36 1.43
N TRP A 96 -26.69 -23.04 1.37
CA TRP A 96 -25.70 -22.01 1.67
C TRP A 96 -25.27 -22.02 3.15
N GLN A 97 -26.18 -22.40 4.06
CA GLN A 97 -25.86 -22.50 5.47
C GLN A 97 -24.90 -23.66 5.81
N SER A 98 -24.80 -24.68 4.95
CA SER A 98 -23.83 -25.77 5.11
C SER A 98 -22.43 -25.42 4.60
N LEU A 99 -22.27 -24.33 3.85
CA LEU A 99 -20.98 -23.89 3.33
C LEU A 99 -20.06 -23.41 4.46
N PRO A 100 -18.75 -23.63 4.35
CA PRO A 100 -17.76 -23.11 5.29
C PRO A 100 -17.79 -21.57 5.36
N GLY A 101 -17.45 -21.00 6.52
CA GLY A 101 -17.32 -19.55 6.72
C GLY A 101 -18.63 -18.75 6.71
N ARG A 102 -19.79 -19.42 6.87
CA ARG A 102 -21.12 -18.76 6.79
C ARG A 102 -21.75 -18.43 8.16
N SER A 103 -21.02 -18.62 9.26
CA SER A 103 -21.52 -18.38 10.63
C SER A 103 -22.01 -16.94 10.83
N ILE A 104 -21.22 -15.95 10.42
CA ILE A 104 -21.55 -14.53 10.53
C ILE A 104 -22.81 -14.17 9.75
N VAL A 105 -22.99 -14.72 8.54
CA VAL A 105 -24.17 -14.50 7.71
C VAL A 105 -25.43 -15.08 8.35
N LYS A 106 -25.31 -16.28 8.94
CA LYS A 106 -26.41 -16.90 9.71
C LYS A 106 -26.82 -16.02 10.89
N THR A 107 -25.84 -15.46 11.61
CA THR A 107 -26.09 -14.57 12.75
C THR A 107 -26.81 -13.29 12.31
N VAL A 108 -26.38 -12.68 11.21
CA VAL A 108 -27.01 -11.49 10.63
C VAL A 108 -28.47 -11.77 10.24
N ASP A 109 -28.75 -12.91 9.56
CA ASP A 109 -30.10 -13.27 9.16
C ASP A 109 -31.01 -13.57 10.37
N ALA A 110 -30.50 -14.33 11.34
CA ALA A 110 -31.23 -14.65 12.56
C ALA A 110 -31.60 -13.38 13.37
N ALA A 111 -30.69 -12.41 13.48
CA ALA A 111 -30.94 -11.14 14.17
C ALA A 111 -32.01 -10.29 13.45
N GLN A 112 -32.18 -10.47 12.15
CA GLN A 112 -33.26 -9.84 11.38
C GLN A 112 -34.58 -10.62 11.41
N GLY A 113 -34.59 -11.84 12.00
CA GLY A 113 -35.74 -12.74 11.98
C GLY A 113 -36.08 -13.24 10.57
N ARG A 114 -35.10 -13.35 9.69
CA ARG A 114 -35.27 -13.71 8.27
C ARG A 114 -34.46 -14.95 7.92
N VAL A 115 -35.03 -15.75 7.02
CA VAL A 115 -34.29 -16.87 6.39
C VAL A 115 -34.28 -16.61 4.88
N LEU A 116 -33.15 -16.05 4.41
CA LEU A 116 -33.04 -15.61 3.03
C LEU A 116 -32.36 -16.67 2.16
N TRP A 117 -32.72 -16.68 0.87
CA TRP A 117 -31.89 -17.31 -0.15
C TRP A 117 -30.67 -16.46 -0.38
N ARG A 118 -29.48 -17.03 -0.30
CA ARG A 118 -28.24 -16.27 -0.45
C ARG A 118 -27.33 -16.93 -1.48
N PRO A 119 -26.60 -16.12 -2.26
CA PRO A 119 -25.64 -16.67 -3.21
C PRO A 119 -24.41 -17.27 -2.48
N LEU A 120 -23.58 -17.99 -3.26
CA LEU A 120 -22.30 -18.45 -2.76
C LEU A 120 -21.39 -17.25 -2.41
N SER A 121 -21.41 -16.21 -3.24
CA SER A 121 -20.61 -15.01 -2.97
C SER A 121 -21.10 -14.26 -1.74
N LEU A 122 -20.17 -13.82 -0.90
CA LEU A 122 -20.41 -12.93 0.23
C LEU A 122 -20.59 -11.45 -0.20
N ALA A 123 -20.15 -11.09 -1.42
CA ALA A 123 -20.29 -9.77 -2.00
C ALA A 123 -20.86 -9.88 -3.43
N PRO A 124 -22.15 -10.24 -3.60
CA PRO A 124 -22.72 -10.57 -4.91
C PRO A 124 -22.75 -9.38 -5.88
N ASP A 125 -22.89 -8.16 -5.39
CA ASP A 125 -22.80 -6.95 -6.20
C ASP A 125 -21.40 -6.74 -6.78
N ARG A 126 -20.35 -6.96 -5.99
CA ARG A 126 -18.96 -6.93 -6.46
C ARG A 126 -18.63 -8.10 -7.39
N THR A 127 -19.23 -9.28 -7.16
CA THR A 127 -19.10 -10.42 -8.09
C THR A 127 -19.70 -10.09 -9.45
N LEU A 128 -20.80 -9.35 -9.47
CA LEU A 128 -21.38 -8.87 -10.73
C LEU A 128 -20.44 -7.91 -11.45
N ASP A 129 -19.82 -6.96 -10.73
CA ASP A 129 -18.80 -6.07 -11.29
C ASP A 129 -17.64 -6.86 -11.91
N MET A 130 -17.16 -7.91 -11.23
CA MET A 130 -16.13 -8.81 -11.77
C MET A 130 -16.60 -9.55 -13.02
N SER A 131 -17.87 -9.99 -13.06
CA SER A 131 -18.46 -10.62 -14.24
C SER A 131 -18.45 -9.67 -15.45
N LEU A 132 -18.81 -8.40 -15.23
CA LEU A 132 -18.80 -7.36 -16.27
C LEU A 132 -17.36 -7.02 -16.71
N ALA A 133 -16.42 -6.95 -15.78
CA ALA A 133 -15.00 -6.68 -16.07
C ALA A 133 -14.35 -7.77 -16.94
N LEU A 134 -14.79 -9.03 -16.84
CA LEU A 134 -14.32 -10.13 -17.70
C LEU A 134 -14.71 -9.98 -19.17
N ILE A 135 -15.73 -9.14 -19.51
CA ILE A 135 -16.17 -8.95 -20.89
C ILE A 135 -15.03 -8.41 -21.76
N GLY A 136 -14.28 -7.42 -21.26
CA GLY A 136 -13.14 -6.83 -22.00
C GLY A 136 -12.10 -7.87 -22.43
N PRO A 137 -11.49 -8.61 -21.51
CA PRO A 137 -10.53 -9.70 -21.81
C PRO A 137 -11.10 -10.77 -22.74
N ILE A 138 -12.35 -11.22 -22.53
CA ILE A 138 -12.99 -12.24 -23.37
C ILE A 138 -13.21 -11.73 -24.80
N VAL A 139 -13.65 -10.49 -24.96
CA VAL A 139 -13.82 -9.86 -26.28
C VAL A 139 -12.47 -9.72 -26.99
N ALA A 140 -11.42 -9.28 -26.28
CA ALA A 140 -10.05 -9.20 -26.81
C ALA A 140 -9.55 -10.57 -27.29
N PHE A 141 -9.79 -11.63 -26.49
CA PHE A 141 -9.48 -13.02 -26.87
C PHE A 141 -10.21 -13.44 -28.15
N CYS A 142 -11.52 -13.25 -28.22
CA CYS A 142 -12.33 -13.63 -29.38
C CYS A 142 -11.92 -12.84 -30.64
N LEU A 143 -11.64 -11.55 -30.50
CA LEU A 143 -11.15 -10.71 -31.60
C LEU A 143 -9.80 -11.21 -32.11
N ALA A 144 -8.83 -11.39 -31.22
CA ALA A 144 -7.47 -11.81 -31.58
C ALA A 144 -7.45 -13.21 -32.25
N ARG A 145 -8.28 -14.10 -31.74
CA ARG A 145 -8.44 -15.46 -32.29
C ARG A 145 -9.02 -15.44 -33.71
N SER A 146 -10.02 -14.60 -33.97
CA SER A 146 -10.71 -14.53 -35.28
C SER A 146 -10.04 -13.58 -36.29
N ALA A 147 -9.14 -12.69 -35.84
CA ALA A 147 -8.49 -11.68 -36.66
C ALA A 147 -7.55 -12.26 -37.75
N THR A 148 -7.31 -11.47 -38.78
CA THR A 148 -6.26 -11.78 -39.75
C THR A 148 -4.85 -11.57 -39.14
N ALA A 149 -3.81 -12.12 -39.77
CA ALA A 149 -2.44 -11.88 -39.32
C ALA A 149 -2.06 -10.39 -39.36
N ALA A 150 -2.56 -9.66 -40.35
CA ALA A 150 -2.31 -8.22 -40.52
C ALA A 150 -3.01 -7.41 -39.38
N ASP A 151 -4.25 -7.74 -39.03
CA ASP A 151 -4.98 -7.04 -37.98
C ASP A 151 -4.30 -7.24 -36.63
N ARG A 152 -3.92 -8.49 -36.30
CA ARG A 152 -3.19 -8.81 -35.06
C ARG A 152 -1.88 -8.04 -34.96
N LEU A 153 -1.13 -7.99 -36.04
CA LEU A 153 0.12 -7.25 -36.10
C LEU A 153 -0.11 -5.74 -35.92
N GLN A 154 -1.17 -5.20 -36.52
CA GLN A 154 -1.56 -3.79 -36.34
C GLN A 154 -1.89 -3.48 -34.87
N TRP A 155 -2.63 -4.35 -34.18
CA TRP A 155 -3.00 -4.16 -32.77
C TRP A 155 -1.78 -4.25 -31.85
N VAL A 156 -0.88 -5.19 -32.10
CA VAL A 156 0.40 -5.30 -31.37
C VAL A 156 1.28 -4.08 -31.60
N ARG A 157 1.33 -3.53 -32.82
CA ARG A 157 2.05 -2.27 -33.09
C ARG A 157 1.46 -1.11 -32.30
N ALA A 158 0.13 -1.00 -32.25
CA ALA A 158 -0.54 0.04 -31.45
C ALA A 158 -0.21 -0.09 -29.96
N LEU A 159 -0.20 -1.33 -29.43
CA LEU A 159 0.21 -1.60 -28.04
C LEU A 159 1.64 -1.14 -27.77
N ILE A 160 2.60 -1.44 -28.66
CA ILE A 160 4.00 -1.00 -28.51
C ILE A 160 4.10 0.53 -28.55
N VAL A 161 3.38 1.20 -29.46
CA VAL A 161 3.35 2.68 -29.52
C VAL A 161 2.78 3.26 -28.22
N CYS A 162 1.67 2.70 -27.71
CA CYS A 162 1.12 3.08 -26.42
C CYS A 162 2.15 2.89 -25.30
N ALA A 163 2.87 1.77 -25.29
CA ALA A 163 3.90 1.50 -24.30
C ALA A 163 5.07 2.49 -24.37
N MET A 164 5.48 2.91 -25.57
CA MET A 164 6.51 3.95 -25.73
C MET A 164 6.05 5.30 -25.17
N ILE A 165 4.80 5.68 -25.45
CA ILE A 165 4.20 6.91 -24.90
C ILE A 165 4.11 6.82 -23.37
N ALA A 166 3.66 5.68 -22.84
CA ALA A 166 3.58 5.45 -21.40
C ALA A 166 4.97 5.47 -20.71
N ALA A 167 6.00 4.94 -21.38
CA ALA A 167 7.37 4.99 -20.89
C ALA A 167 7.90 6.43 -20.86
N LEU A 168 7.68 7.21 -21.92
CA LEU A 168 8.05 8.63 -21.95
C LEU A 168 7.35 9.42 -20.85
N LEU A 169 6.04 9.24 -20.70
CA LEU A 169 5.27 9.87 -19.62
C LEU A 169 5.83 9.48 -18.26
N GLY A 170 6.12 8.20 -18.03
CA GLY A 170 6.70 7.72 -16.78
C GLY A 170 8.10 8.31 -16.49
N LEU A 171 8.93 8.49 -17.50
CA LEU A 171 10.23 9.17 -17.35
C LEU A 171 10.05 10.65 -16.99
N VAL A 172 9.09 11.35 -17.61
CA VAL A 172 8.76 12.74 -17.26
C VAL A 172 8.25 12.83 -15.81
N GLN A 173 7.34 11.94 -15.41
CA GLN A 173 6.82 11.88 -14.04
C GLN A 173 7.94 11.67 -13.01
N LEU A 174 8.88 10.76 -13.29
CA LEU A 174 10.05 10.54 -12.42
C LEU A 174 10.95 11.78 -12.34
N ALA A 175 11.19 12.45 -13.46
CA ALA A 175 12.07 13.62 -13.55
C ALA A 175 11.47 14.85 -12.87
N THR A 176 10.16 15.04 -12.92
CA THR A 176 9.45 16.20 -12.35
C THR A 176 9.02 15.98 -10.89
N GLY A 177 9.08 14.74 -10.41
CA GLY A 177 8.67 14.40 -9.05
C GLY A 177 7.16 14.50 -8.80
N PRO A 178 6.73 14.37 -7.52
CA PRO A 178 5.31 14.34 -7.14
C PRO A 178 4.55 15.62 -7.49
N GLU A 179 5.23 16.75 -7.48
CA GLU A 179 4.64 18.09 -7.69
C GLU A 179 4.52 18.47 -9.18
N GLY A 180 5.06 17.65 -10.08
CA GLY A 180 5.16 17.97 -11.52
C GLY A 180 3.84 17.98 -12.28
N GLY A 181 2.72 17.56 -11.70
CA GLY A 181 1.37 17.67 -12.28
C GLY A 181 1.09 16.75 -13.49
N PHE A 182 1.98 15.81 -13.83
CA PHE A 182 1.81 14.90 -14.98
C PHE A 182 1.09 13.59 -14.64
N GLY A 183 0.47 13.47 -13.45
CA GLY A 183 -0.40 12.35 -13.10
C GLY A 183 -1.73 12.39 -13.86
N ILE A 184 -2.12 11.30 -14.54
CA ILE A 184 -3.45 11.17 -15.16
C ILE A 184 -4.47 10.74 -14.11
N TRP A 185 -4.05 9.91 -13.16
CA TRP A 185 -4.85 9.40 -12.05
C TRP A 185 -4.18 9.71 -10.72
N GLU A 186 -4.96 9.88 -9.68
CA GLU A 186 -4.41 9.93 -8.32
C GLU A 186 -3.72 8.59 -7.99
N THR A 187 -2.51 8.67 -7.44
CA THR A 187 -1.71 7.49 -7.12
C THR A 187 -0.95 7.67 -5.82
N ILE A 188 -0.87 6.60 -5.03
CA ILE A 188 0.01 6.52 -3.85
C ILE A 188 1.50 6.37 -4.23
N HIS A 189 1.80 6.15 -5.50
CA HIS A 189 3.16 5.98 -6.02
C HIS A 189 3.72 7.27 -6.63
N ALA A 190 3.35 8.44 -6.10
CA ALA A 190 3.92 9.72 -6.50
C ALA A 190 5.46 9.68 -6.39
N GLY A 191 6.14 10.25 -7.41
CA GLY A 191 7.60 10.19 -7.49
C GLY A 191 8.17 8.95 -8.20
N SER A 192 7.30 8.09 -8.77
CA SER A 192 7.72 7.00 -9.66
C SER A 192 7.05 7.13 -11.04
N GLY A 193 7.61 6.46 -12.05
CA GLY A 193 7.09 6.48 -13.42
C GLY A 193 5.88 5.57 -13.60
N VAL A 194 4.69 6.03 -13.23
CA VAL A 194 3.45 5.24 -13.34
C VAL A 194 2.81 5.29 -14.74
N GLY A 195 3.27 6.19 -15.63
CA GLY A 195 2.64 6.41 -16.93
C GLY A 195 1.18 6.84 -16.78
N TRP A 196 0.27 6.07 -17.35
CA TRP A 196 -1.18 6.24 -17.16
C TRP A 196 -1.82 5.14 -16.31
N PHE A 197 -1.03 4.40 -15.52
CA PHE A 197 -1.55 3.47 -14.52
C PHE A 197 -1.56 4.13 -13.15
N VAL A 198 -2.46 3.71 -12.29
CA VAL A 198 -2.45 4.08 -10.86
C VAL A 198 -1.30 3.37 -10.13
N ASN A 199 -0.93 2.16 -10.56
CA ASN A 199 0.07 1.32 -9.91
C ASN A 199 1.33 1.20 -10.78
N ARG A 200 2.50 1.55 -10.21
CA ARG A 200 3.82 1.44 -10.85
C ARG A 200 4.16 0.01 -11.32
N ASN A 201 3.71 -1.02 -10.59
CA ASN A 201 3.96 -2.40 -10.97
C ASN A 201 3.20 -2.78 -12.24
N HIS A 202 1.95 -2.32 -12.39
CA HIS A 202 1.16 -2.56 -13.59
C HIS A 202 1.74 -1.86 -14.81
N GLN A 203 2.26 -0.64 -14.64
CA GLN A 203 3.03 0.05 -15.70
C GLN A 203 4.25 -0.78 -16.11
N ALA A 204 5.02 -1.28 -15.14
CA ALA A 204 6.19 -2.11 -15.42
C ALA A 204 5.81 -3.38 -16.21
N VAL A 205 4.76 -4.10 -15.80
CA VAL A 205 4.28 -5.31 -16.51
C VAL A 205 3.83 -4.97 -17.94
N PHE A 206 3.13 -3.87 -18.15
CA PHE A 206 2.74 -3.41 -19.48
C PHE A 206 3.95 -3.18 -20.39
N LEU A 207 4.99 -2.50 -19.91
CA LEU A 207 6.21 -2.23 -20.65
C LEU A 207 7.00 -3.53 -20.92
N LEU A 208 7.07 -4.45 -19.98
CA LEU A 208 7.70 -5.77 -20.15
C LEU A 208 7.01 -6.59 -21.26
N VAL A 209 5.68 -6.60 -21.28
CA VAL A 209 4.89 -7.23 -22.34
C VAL A 209 5.21 -6.60 -23.70
N ALA A 210 5.30 -5.26 -23.77
CA ALA A 210 5.67 -4.55 -24.98
C ALA A 210 7.09 -4.89 -25.46
N ILE A 211 8.06 -5.07 -24.54
CA ILE A 211 9.41 -5.54 -24.84
C ILE A 211 9.35 -6.93 -25.52
N VAL A 212 8.63 -7.87 -24.94
CA VAL A 212 8.51 -9.23 -25.49
C VAL A 212 7.85 -9.22 -26.88
N LEU A 213 6.74 -8.50 -27.04
CA LEU A 213 6.05 -8.37 -28.33
C LEU A 213 6.89 -7.63 -29.37
N GLY A 214 7.71 -6.66 -28.95
CA GLY A 214 8.71 -5.99 -29.79
C GLY A 214 9.84 -6.89 -30.29
N GLY A 215 10.02 -8.05 -29.67
CA GLY A 215 10.90 -9.12 -30.16
C GLY A 215 10.48 -9.69 -31.52
N VAL A 216 9.24 -9.47 -31.95
CA VAL A 216 8.78 -9.84 -33.31
C VAL A 216 9.20 -8.74 -34.30
N PRO A 217 10.05 -9.02 -35.33
CA PRO A 217 10.53 -7.98 -36.22
C PRO A 217 9.39 -7.18 -36.86
N GLU A 218 8.37 -7.86 -37.32
CA GLU A 218 7.23 -7.24 -38.00
C GLU A 218 6.33 -6.39 -37.08
N SER A 219 6.47 -6.49 -35.76
CA SER A 219 5.71 -5.72 -34.80
C SER A 219 6.19 -4.28 -34.63
N MET A 220 7.44 -3.98 -35.01
CA MET A 220 7.97 -2.63 -34.95
C MET A 220 7.36 -1.74 -36.02
N VAL A 221 6.77 -0.61 -35.60
CA VAL A 221 6.02 0.30 -36.46
C VAL A 221 6.90 0.85 -37.58
N PHE A 222 8.16 1.13 -37.27
CA PHE A 222 9.10 1.77 -38.20
C PHE A 222 9.76 0.80 -39.17
N GLU A 223 9.87 -0.48 -38.83
CA GLU A 223 10.63 -1.47 -39.59
C GLU A 223 10.12 -1.65 -41.05
N PRO A 224 8.79 -1.77 -41.29
CA PRO A 224 8.27 -1.85 -42.65
C PRO A 224 8.38 -0.53 -43.44
N ALA A 225 8.37 0.63 -42.78
CA ALA A 225 8.56 1.91 -43.40
C ALA A 225 10.03 2.09 -43.82
N MET A 226 10.96 1.74 -42.94
CA MET A 226 12.38 1.82 -43.17
C MET A 226 12.85 0.84 -44.29
N GLN A 227 12.28 -0.35 -44.34
CA GLN A 227 12.52 -1.30 -45.44
C GLN A 227 12.06 -0.74 -46.79
N ARG A 228 10.86 -0.09 -46.83
CA ARG A 228 10.37 0.59 -48.04
C ARG A 228 11.23 1.77 -48.46
N ALA A 229 11.77 2.51 -47.48
CA ALA A 229 12.66 3.64 -47.71
C ALA A 229 14.12 3.25 -47.97
N HIS A 230 14.43 1.93 -48.09
CA HIS A 230 15.78 1.39 -48.29
C HIS A 230 16.80 1.85 -47.24
N VAL A 231 16.33 2.10 -46.02
CA VAL A 231 17.19 2.49 -44.87
C VAL A 231 18.17 1.37 -44.55
N GLY A 232 19.41 1.71 -44.28
CA GLY A 232 20.47 0.74 -44.01
C GLY A 232 20.16 -0.14 -42.77
N ARG A 233 20.74 -1.34 -42.75
CA ARG A 233 20.53 -2.32 -41.65
C ARG A 233 21.04 -1.82 -40.31
N ILE A 234 22.06 -0.97 -40.29
CA ILE A 234 22.62 -0.39 -39.07
C ILE A 234 21.63 0.60 -38.47
N GLU A 235 21.08 1.52 -39.28
CA GLU A 235 20.11 2.52 -38.85
C GLU A 235 18.81 1.86 -38.34
N GLN A 236 18.36 0.79 -39.02
CA GLN A 236 17.24 -0.01 -38.54
C GLN A 236 17.55 -0.61 -37.17
N GLY A 237 18.76 -1.12 -36.98
CA GLY A 237 19.23 -1.67 -35.71
C GLY A 237 19.25 -0.62 -34.60
N VAL A 238 19.69 0.61 -34.91
CA VAL A 238 19.71 1.73 -33.93
C VAL A 238 18.31 2.11 -33.49
N VAL A 239 17.35 2.27 -34.40
CA VAL A 239 15.96 2.62 -34.04
C VAL A 239 15.29 1.53 -33.19
N VAL A 240 15.50 0.27 -33.55
CA VAL A 240 15.00 -0.87 -32.76
C VAL A 240 15.66 -0.90 -31.40
N GLY A 241 16.98 -0.70 -31.34
CA GLY A 241 17.73 -0.63 -30.09
C GLY A 241 17.24 0.51 -29.18
N ALA A 242 17.04 1.70 -29.76
CA ALA A 242 16.49 2.86 -29.02
C ALA A 242 15.10 2.59 -28.46
N THR A 243 14.25 1.87 -29.18
CA THR A 243 12.92 1.47 -28.67
C THR A 243 13.05 0.55 -27.45
N PHE A 244 13.92 -0.45 -27.49
CA PHE A 244 14.15 -1.32 -26.34
C PHE A 244 14.78 -0.58 -25.15
N VAL A 245 15.71 0.33 -25.41
CA VAL A 245 16.32 1.19 -24.38
C VAL A 245 15.26 2.06 -23.73
N LEU A 246 14.38 2.71 -24.51
CA LEU A 246 13.29 3.52 -23.99
C LEU A 246 12.34 2.71 -23.11
N LEU A 247 11.89 1.54 -23.56
CA LEU A 247 11.00 0.68 -22.80
C LEU A 247 11.66 0.17 -21.51
N ALA A 248 12.94 -0.23 -21.59
CA ALA A 248 13.72 -0.67 -20.44
C ALA A 248 13.93 0.48 -19.42
N ALA A 249 14.29 1.68 -19.89
CA ALA A 249 14.38 2.87 -19.05
C ALA A 249 13.03 3.20 -18.39
N GLY A 250 11.93 3.06 -19.15
CA GLY A 250 10.58 3.19 -18.60
C GLY A 250 10.29 2.17 -17.48
N VAL A 251 10.70 0.90 -17.63
CA VAL A 251 10.58 -0.11 -16.56
C VAL A 251 11.38 0.30 -15.34
N LEU A 252 12.63 0.73 -15.50
CA LEU A 252 13.48 1.20 -14.39
C LEU A 252 12.87 2.42 -13.70
N ALA A 253 12.30 3.36 -14.47
CA ALA A 253 11.65 4.56 -13.96
C ALA A 253 10.42 4.26 -13.08
N THR A 254 9.80 3.08 -13.23
CA THR A 254 8.69 2.66 -12.36
C THR A 254 9.14 2.40 -10.92
N LEU A 255 10.42 2.17 -10.67
CA LEU A 255 10.96 1.72 -9.38
C LEU A 255 10.26 0.44 -8.85
N SER A 256 9.71 -0.38 -9.74
CA SER A 256 9.04 -1.63 -9.42
C SER A 256 10.05 -2.76 -9.23
N ARG A 257 10.15 -3.34 -8.04
CA ARG A 257 11.03 -4.50 -7.76
C ARG A 257 10.73 -5.67 -8.71
N THR A 258 9.45 -6.02 -8.85
CA THR A 258 8.99 -7.08 -9.78
C THR A 258 9.32 -6.73 -11.24
N GLY A 259 9.12 -5.46 -11.63
CA GLY A 259 9.44 -4.98 -12.97
C GLY A 259 10.92 -5.12 -13.30
N VAL A 260 11.79 -4.67 -12.40
CA VAL A 260 13.25 -4.75 -12.57
C VAL A 260 13.72 -6.21 -12.60
N ALA A 261 13.19 -7.07 -11.72
CA ALA A 261 13.53 -8.49 -11.69
C ALA A 261 13.13 -9.23 -12.98
N LEU A 262 11.98 -8.91 -13.57
CA LEU A 262 11.49 -9.52 -14.82
C LEU A 262 12.12 -8.95 -16.09
N LEU A 263 12.78 -7.78 -16.02
CA LEU A 263 13.33 -7.12 -17.19
C LEU A 263 14.36 -7.96 -17.96
N PRO A 264 15.35 -8.62 -17.32
CA PRO A 264 16.28 -9.50 -18.03
C PRO A 264 15.57 -10.66 -18.75
N PHE A 265 14.54 -11.24 -18.13
CA PHE A 265 13.76 -12.31 -18.75
C PHE A 265 13.01 -11.83 -19.99
N ALA A 266 12.35 -10.67 -19.93
CA ALA A 266 11.65 -10.09 -21.07
C ALA A 266 12.62 -9.74 -22.23
N LEU A 267 13.80 -9.21 -21.91
CA LEU A 267 14.84 -8.92 -22.91
C LEU A 267 15.41 -10.21 -23.54
N CYS A 268 15.66 -11.25 -22.74
CA CYS A 268 16.10 -12.54 -23.25
C CYS A 268 15.05 -13.15 -24.20
N LEU A 269 13.77 -13.07 -23.86
CA LEU A 269 12.68 -13.48 -24.72
C LEU A 269 12.68 -12.68 -26.02
N ALA A 270 12.77 -11.35 -25.97
CA ALA A 270 12.76 -10.49 -27.13
C ALA A 270 13.94 -10.76 -28.08
N VAL A 271 15.16 -10.90 -27.54
CA VAL A 271 16.35 -11.25 -28.32
C VAL A 271 16.22 -12.65 -28.91
N GLY A 272 15.73 -13.63 -28.14
CA GLY A 272 15.51 -14.99 -28.61
C GLY A 272 14.50 -15.10 -29.76
N LEU A 273 13.47 -14.25 -29.74
CA LEU A 273 12.49 -14.18 -30.84
C LEU A 273 13.09 -13.60 -32.13
N ARG A 274 13.99 -12.61 -32.01
CA ARG A 274 14.68 -11.99 -33.14
C ARG A 274 15.80 -12.88 -33.71
N ARG A 275 16.55 -13.54 -32.83
CA ARG A 275 17.73 -14.35 -33.19
C ARG A 275 17.63 -15.73 -32.52
N PRO A 276 16.77 -16.61 -33.02
CA PRO A 276 16.59 -17.94 -32.41
C PRO A 276 17.85 -18.80 -32.66
N GLY A 277 18.65 -18.97 -31.62
CA GLY A 277 19.82 -19.85 -31.57
C GLY A 277 19.51 -21.23 -30.96
N ARG A 278 20.51 -22.13 -31.01
CA ARG A 278 20.40 -23.51 -30.49
C ARG A 278 20.06 -23.57 -29.00
N TYR A 279 20.61 -22.63 -28.21
CA TYR A 279 20.48 -22.59 -26.77
C TYR A 279 19.50 -21.54 -26.26
N THR A 280 18.84 -20.78 -27.14
CA THR A 280 17.95 -19.67 -26.77
C THR A 280 16.89 -20.09 -25.74
N TRP A 281 16.24 -21.24 -25.98
CA TRP A 281 15.17 -21.67 -25.09
C TRP A 281 15.67 -22.23 -23.75
N LEU A 282 16.92 -22.73 -23.68
CA LEU A 282 17.54 -23.10 -22.42
C LEU A 282 17.90 -21.86 -21.60
N ILE A 283 18.41 -20.79 -22.23
CA ILE A 283 18.71 -19.51 -21.56
C ILE A 283 17.41 -18.87 -21.07
N VAL A 284 16.37 -18.83 -21.90
CA VAL A 284 15.06 -18.32 -21.54
C VAL A 284 14.43 -19.12 -20.39
N GLY A 285 14.46 -20.44 -20.45
CA GLY A 285 13.94 -21.28 -19.39
C GLY A 285 14.73 -21.12 -18.08
N GLY A 286 16.06 -21.10 -18.16
CA GLY A 286 16.93 -20.87 -17.02
C GLY A 286 16.71 -19.49 -16.39
N SER A 287 16.57 -18.44 -17.20
CA SER A 287 16.27 -17.10 -16.71
C SER A 287 14.89 -17.00 -16.06
N ALA A 288 13.88 -17.71 -16.59
CA ALA A 288 12.54 -17.76 -15.97
C ALA A 288 12.58 -18.42 -14.59
N VAL A 289 13.27 -19.53 -14.45
CA VAL A 289 13.45 -20.22 -13.17
C VAL A 289 14.23 -19.34 -12.19
N ALA A 290 15.33 -18.72 -12.62
CA ALA A 290 16.12 -17.83 -11.78
C ALA A 290 15.29 -16.63 -11.29
N VAL A 291 14.49 -16.03 -12.17
CA VAL A 291 13.59 -14.91 -11.80
C VAL A 291 12.51 -15.38 -10.83
N ALA A 292 11.89 -16.54 -11.06
CA ALA A 292 10.88 -17.08 -10.14
C ALA A 292 11.47 -17.30 -8.74
N VAL A 293 12.67 -17.89 -8.66
CA VAL A 293 13.38 -18.08 -7.39
C VAL A 293 13.72 -16.74 -6.73
N LEU A 294 14.22 -15.75 -7.50
CA LEU A 294 14.53 -14.42 -6.99
C LEU A 294 13.29 -13.68 -6.50
N LEU A 295 12.16 -13.77 -7.21
CA LEU A 295 10.90 -13.15 -6.80
C LEU A 295 10.38 -13.76 -5.50
N VAL A 296 10.43 -15.09 -5.37
CA VAL A 296 10.04 -15.77 -4.12
C VAL A 296 11.01 -15.39 -3.00
N ALA A 297 12.32 -15.47 -3.24
CA ALA A 297 13.33 -15.13 -2.24
C ALA A 297 13.23 -13.68 -1.77
N ALA A 298 13.04 -12.72 -2.68
CA ALA A 298 12.93 -11.29 -2.35
C ALA A 298 11.65 -10.92 -1.58
N ASN A 299 10.64 -11.80 -1.57
CA ASN A 299 9.38 -11.59 -0.85
C ASN A 299 9.22 -12.60 0.32
N THR A 300 10.32 -13.07 0.90
CA THR A 300 10.34 -13.94 2.08
C THR A 300 11.16 -13.31 3.20
N ALA A 301 10.96 -13.78 4.42
CA ALA A 301 11.73 -13.36 5.59
C ALA A 301 13.27 -13.48 5.40
N ILE A 302 13.73 -14.42 4.56
CA ILE A 302 15.15 -14.57 4.21
C ILE A 302 15.61 -13.39 3.33
N GLY A 303 14.78 -12.98 2.36
CA GLY A 303 15.04 -11.82 1.51
C GLY A 303 15.09 -10.53 2.32
N ASP A 304 14.15 -10.34 3.24
CA ASP A 304 14.12 -9.17 4.14
C ASP A 304 15.37 -9.14 5.04
N ALA A 305 15.78 -10.27 5.62
CA ALA A 305 16.99 -10.35 6.43
C ALA A 305 18.26 -10.02 5.63
N LEU A 306 18.34 -10.47 4.38
CA LEU A 306 19.44 -10.14 3.46
C LEU A 306 19.45 -8.64 3.11
N LEU A 307 18.30 -8.06 2.76
CA LEU A 307 18.16 -6.66 2.37
C LEU A 307 18.42 -5.72 3.56
N ASN A 308 17.93 -6.06 4.75
CA ASN A 308 18.19 -5.31 6.00
C ASN A 308 19.69 -5.28 6.34
N ARG A 309 20.44 -6.36 6.05
CA ARG A 309 21.90 -6.41 6.24
C ARG A 309 22.65 -5.40 5.37
N TYR A 310 22.06 -4.96 4.27
CA TYR A 310 22.59 -3.93 3.36
C TYR A 310 21.92 -2.57 3.54
N GLY A 311 21.10 -2.36 4.57
CA GLY A 311 20.43 -1.09 4.86
C GLY A 311 19.35 -0.69 3.84
N VAL A 312 18.79 -1.64 3.09
CA VAL A 312 18.02 -1.34 1.86
C VAL A 312 16.52 -1.51 2.01
N ALA A 313 15.95 -1.97 3.14
CA ALA A 313 14.49 -2.14 3.11
C ALA A 313 13.72 -1.93 4.42
N PRO A 314 12.57 -1.22 4.36
CA PRO A 314 11.44 -1.54 5.22
C PRO A 314 10.93 -2.95 4.89
N GLN A 315 10.44 -3.69 5.89
CA GLN A 315 9.82 -5.02 5.73
C GLN A 315 8.77 -4.96 4.62
N ASP A 316 8.80 -5.94 3.70
CA ASP A 316 7.77 -6.02 2.66
C ASP A 316 6.49 -6.59 3.30
N GLU A 317 5.49 -5.74 3.47
CA GLU A 317 4.21 -6.08 4.11
C GLU A 317 3.42 -7.19 3.39
N ARG A 318 3.77 -7.52 2.14
CA ARG A 318 3.10 -8.56 1.34
C ARG A 318 3.13 -9.93 1.98
N PHE A 319 4.21 -10.24 2.73
CA PHE A 319 4.29 -11.52 3.42
C PHE A 319 3.17 -11.65 4.47
N SER A 320 2.89 -10.59 5.23
CA SER A 320 1.79 -10.57 6.18
C SER A 320 0.43 -10.71 5.47
N PHE A 321 0.26 -10.04 4.30
CA PHE A 321 -0.96 -10.17 3.50
C PHE A 321 -1.18 -11.62 3.04
N TRP A 322 -0.13 -12.32 2.61
CA TRP A 322 -0.24 -13.72 2.20
C TRP A 322 -0.60 -14.64 3.36
N VAL A 323 0.01 -14.45 4.55
CA VAL A 323 -0.30 -15.24 5.74
C VAL A 323 -1.78 -15.08 6.13
N ASN A 324 -2.28 -13.84 6.17
CA ASN A 324 -3.67 -13.56 6.49
C ASN A 324 -4.62 -14.09 5.41
N THR A 325 -4.25 -13.96 4.13
CA THR A 325 -5.03 -14.52 3.01
C THR A 325 -5.09 -16.05 3.09
N LEU A 326 -3.99 -16.73 3.44
CA LEU A 326 -3.99 -18.18 3.65
C LEU A 326 -4.87 -18.59 4.83
N HIS A 327 -4.91 -17.76 5.89
CA HIS A 327 -5.85 -17.99 6.99
C HIS A 327 -7.30 -17.85 6.51
N ALA A 328 -7.62 -16.80 5.77
CA ALA A 328 -8.94 -16.59 5.17
C ALA A 328 -9.33 -17.75 4.23
N ILE A 329 -8.40 -18.22 3.39
CA ILE A 329 -8.65 -19.39 2.50
C ILE A 329 -9.12 -20.60 3.32
N ARG A 330 -8.48 -20.91 4.45
CA ARG A 330 -8.88 -22.05 5.29
C ARG A 330 -10.32 -21.96 5.80
N LEU A 331 -10.83 -20.75 6.04
CA LEU A 331 -12.19 -20.54 6.50
C LEU A 331 -13.25 -20.83 5.43
N TYR A 332 -12.92 -20.61 4.15
CA TYR A 332 -13.87 -20.72 3.03
C TYR A 332 -13.59 -21.91 2.10
N PHE A 333 -12.54 -22.70 2.36
CA PHE A 333 -12.21 -23.87 1.54
C PHE A 333 -13.28 -24.95 1.65
N PRO A 334 -13.65 -25.66 0.54
CA PRO A 334 -13.06 -25.60 -0.80
C PRO A 334 -13.79 -24.67 -1.79
N PHE A 335 -14.88 -24.03 -1.42
CA PHE A 335 -15.80 -23.33 -2.33
C PHE A 335 -15.39 -21.89 -2.61
N GLY A 336 -14.65 -21.27 -1.70
CA GLY A 336 -14.28 -19.85 -1.74
C GLY A 336 -15.34 -18.93 -1.16
N SER A 337 -14.97 -17.65 -1.05
CA SER A 337 -15.81 -16.59 -0.47
C SER A 337 -16.66 -15.83 -1.50
N GLY A 338 -16.35 -15.99 -2.80
CA GLY A 338 -16.96 -15.28 -3.92
C GLY A 338 -16.06 -14.18 -4.49
N PHE A 339 -16.08 -14.02 -5.82
CA PHE A 339 -15.29 -13.01 -6.49
C PHE A 339 -15.65 -11.58 -6.05
N GLY A 340 -14.65 -10.75 -5.75
CA GLY A 340 -14.81 -9.40 -5.24
C GLY A 340 -15.03 -9.31 -3.73
N SER A 341 -15.05 -10.43 -3.00
CA SER A 341 -15.21 -10.44 -1.55
C SER A 341 -13.90 -10.25 -0.77
N PHE A 342 -12.75 -10.22 -1.44
CA PHE A 342 -11.43 -10.19 -0.81
C PHE A 342 -11.34 -9.13 0.29
N VAL A 343 -11.67 -7.87 0.00
CA VAL A 343 -11.53 -6.76 0.96
C VAL A 343 -12.30 -7.02 2.26
N GLY A 344 -13.60 -7.35 2.16
CA GLY A 344 -14.43 -7.60 3.34
C GLY A 344 -13.95 -8.82 4.15
N VAL A 345 -13.56 -9.88 3.45
CA VAL A 345 -13.06 -11.11 4.09
C VAL A 345 -11.68 -10.91 4.71
N TYR A 346 -10.79 -10.15 4.05
CA TYR A 346 -9.46 -9.86 4.58
C TYR A 346 -9.54 -9.02 5.85
N GLN A 347 -10.40 -8.01 5.89
CA GLN A 347 -10.61 -7.17 7.07
C GLN A 347 -11.06 -7.97 8.30
N MET A 348 -11.81 -9.05 8.12
CA MET A 348 -12.23 -9.93 9.23
C MET A 348 -11.07 -10.71 9.85
N VAL A 349 -10.00 -10.94 9.13
CA VAL A 349 -8.84 -11.73 9.59
C VAL A 349 -7.59 -10.88 9.80
N GLU A 350 -7.64 -9.59 9.52
CA GLU A 350 -6.54 -8.66 9.68
C GLU A 350 -6.24 -8.44 11.18
N PRO A 351 -5.01 -8.75 11.66
CA PRO A 351 -4.64 -8.50 13.03
C PRO A 351 -4.56 -7.00 13.33
N LEU A 352 -4.96 -6.58 14.53
CA LEU A 352 -4.92 -5.17 14.96
C LEU A 352 -3.53 -4.54 14.78
N GLY A 353 -2.46 -5.29 15.07
CA GLY A 353 -1.07 -4.81 14.92
C GLY A 353 -0.67 -4.47 13.48
N GLN A 354 -1.42 -4.92 12.47
CA GLN A 354 -1.17 -4.65 11.05
C GLN A 354 -2.08 -3.56 10.47
N VAL A 355 -3.00 -3.05 11.29
CA VAL A 355 -3.89 -1.95 10.88
C VAL A 355 -3.06 -0.67 10.81
N ASP A 356 -3.17 0.06 9.69
CA ASP A 356 -2.56 1.36 9.46
C ASP A 356 -3.52 2.28 8.68
N ARG A 357 -3.04 3.41 8.17
CA ARG A 357 -3.85 4.36 7.38
C ARG A 357 -4.31 3.80 6.04
N ALA A 358 -3.48 2.96 5.42
CA ALA A 358 -3.81 2.29 4.17
C ALA A 358 -4.45 0.94 4.48
N TYR A 359 -5.40 0.48 3.68
CA TYR A 359 -5.96 -0.85 3.83
C TYR A 359 -5.71 -1.70 2.60
N VAL A 360 -5.63 -3.01 2.84
CA VAL A 360 -5.26 -3.99 1.84
C VAL A 360 -6.44 -4.23 0.91
N VAL A 361 -6.31 -3.82 -0.35
CA VAL A 361 -7.36 -3.99 -1.37
C VAL A 361 -7.21 -5.28 -2.18
N HIS A 362 -6.02 -5.89 -2.17
CA HIS A 362 -5.69 -7.15 -2.86
C HIS A 362 -4.64 -7.93 -2.09
N ALA A 363 -4.57 -9.25 -2.28
CA ALA A 363 -3.54 -10.11 -1.69
C ALA A 363 -2.12 -9.83 -2.23
N HIS A 364 -1.97 -9.01 -3.29
CA HIS A 364 -0.73 -8.88 -4.07
C HIS A 364 -0.18 -10.21 -4.57
N ASP A 365 -1.08 -11.15 -4.85
CA ASP A 365 -0.86 -12.44 -5.49
C ASP A 365 -2.19 -12.88 -6.10
N ASP A 366 -2.30 -12.86 -7.45
CA ASP A 366 -3.54 -13.25 -8.15
C ASP A 366 -3.97 -14.68 -7.81
N TYR A 367 -3.01 -15.61 -7.61
CA TYR A 367 -3.33 -17.02 -7.38
C TYR A 367 -3.92 -17.26 -5.99
N LEU A 368 -3.37 -16.62 -4.96
CA LEU A 368 -3.92 -16.68 -3.60
C LEU A 368 -5.32 -16.05 -3.54
N GLU A 369 -5.50 -14.90 -4.18
CA GLU A 369 -6.78 -14.22 -4.19
C GLU A 369 -7.83 -15.00 -4.99
N TRP A 370 -7.46 -15.61 -6.13
CA TRP A 370 -8.36 -16.51 -6.86
C TRP A 370 -8.70 -17.78 -6.09
N LEU A 371 -7.78 -18.32 -5.30
CA LEU A 371 -8.06 -19.46 -4.43
C LEU A 371 -9.03 -19.08 -3.30
N LEU A 372 -8.87 -17.89 -2.70
CA LEU A 372 -9.79 -17.38 -1.69
C LEU A 372 -11.20 -17.17 -2.26
N GLU A 373 -11.30 -16.52 -3.41
CA GLU A 373 -12.58 -16.10 -3.99
C GLU A 373 -13.29 -17.19 -4.79
N GLY A 374 -12.53 -17.95 -5.59
CA GLY A 374 -13.03 -18.96 -6.52
C GLY A 374 -12.89 -20.40 -6.04
N GLY A 375 -12.22 -20.61 -4.92
CA GLY A 375 -11.98 -21.93 -4.35
C GLY A 375 -11.15 -22.85 -5.24
N VAL A 376 -11.22 -24.15 -4.96
CA VAL A 376 -10.47 -25.18 -5.68
C VAL A 376 -10.83 -25.25 -7.17
N LEU A 377 -12.07 -24.92 -7.54
CA LEU A 377 -12.51 -24.94 -8.93
C LEU A 377 -11.76 -23.92 -9.77
N MET A 378 -11.54 -22.72 -9.25
CA MET A 378 -10.79 -21.69 -9.98
C MET A 378 -9.32 -22.09 -10.16
N ILE A 379 -8.69 -22.64 -9.13
CA ILE A 379 -7.31 -23.16 -9.25
C ILE A 379 -7.23 -24.31 -10.26
N ALA A 380 -8.23 -25.19 -10.31
CA ALA A 380 -8.29 -26.22 -11.33
C ALA A 380 -8.38 -25.64 -12.76
N VAL A 381 -9.15 -24.56 -12.94
CA VAL A 381 -9.24 -23.83 -14.23
C VAL A 381 -7.93 -23.16 -14.60
N VAL A 382 -7.26 -22.51 -13.65
CA VAL A 382 -5.92 -21.92 -13.86
C VAL A 382 -4.91 -23.01 -14.23
N GLY A 383 -4.91 -24.14 -13.53
CA GLY A 383 -4.07 -25.31 -13.84
C GLY A 383 -4.33 -25.85 -15.26
N ALA A 384 -5.61 -25.99 -15.63
CA ALA A 384 -5.97 -26.40 -16.99
C ALA A 384 -5.52 -25.38 -18.06
N ALA A 385 -5.63 -24.08 -17.79
CA ALA A 385 -5.11 -23.04 -18.69
C ALA A 385 -3.59 -23.14 -18.87
N LEU A 386 -2.85 -23.32 -17.78
CA LEU A 386 -1.38 -23.51 -17.83
C LEU A 386 -1.01 -24.76 -18.63
N ILE A 387 -1.71 -25.86 -18.43
CA ILE A 387 -1.52 -27.11 -19.19
C ILE A 387 -1.78 -26.87 -20.68
N CYS A 388 -2.86 -26.15 -21.04
CA CYS A 388 -3.17 -25.80 -22.42
C CYS A 388 -2.08 -24.90 -23.06
N LEU A 389 -1.57 -23.91 -22.33
CA LEU A 389 -0.48 -23.04 -22.81
C LEU A 389 0.81 -23.82 -23.02
N LEU A 390 1.17 -24.70 -22.08
CA LEU A 390 2.34 -25.56 -22.19
C LEU A 390 2.20 -26.55 -23.35
N ALA A 391 1.07 -27.21 -23.48
CA ALA A 391 0.79 -28.11 -24.61
C ALA A 391 0.85 -27.38 -25.95
N ARG A 392 0.35 -26.14 -26.03
CA ARG A 392 0.47 -25.28 -27.20
C ARG A 392 1.93 -24.97 -27.51
N PHE A 393 2.69 -24.55 -26.52
CA PHE A 393 4.12 -24.23 -26.66
C PHE A 393 4.93 -25.45 -27.18
N ILE A 394 4.76 -26.62 -26.53
CA ILE A 394 5.44 -27.85 -26.95
C ILE A 394 5.02 -28.25 -28.36
N GLY A 395 3.73 -28.20 -28.70
CA GLY A 395 3.22 -28.49 -30.03
C GLY A 395 3.83 -27.58 -31.11
N LEU A 396 3.93 -26.30 -30.84
CA LEU A 396 4.55 -25.32 -31.76
C LEU A 396 6.05 -25.55 -31.92
N LEU A 397 6.77 -25.91 -30.85
CA LEU A 397 8.19 -26.28 -30.93
C LEU A 397 8.41 -27.52 -31.81
N ARG A 398 7.57 -28.56 -31.64
CA ARG A 398 7.63 -29.78 -32.48
C ARG A 398 7.38 -29.44 -33.95
N LEU A 399 6.32 -28.66 -34.22
CA LEU A 399 6.00 -28.24 -35.60
C LEU A 399 7.13 -27.43 -36.20
N ARG A 400 7.76 -26.52 -35.44
CA ARG A 400 8.89 -25.70 -35.97
C ARG A 400 10.09 -26.53 -36.34
N ARG A 401 10.33 -27.68 -35.69
CA ARG A 401 11.44 -28.60 -36.04
C ARG A 401 11.19 -29.39 -37.32
N VAL A 402 9.94 -29.75 -37.61
CA VAL A 402 9.56 -30.66 -38.72
C VAL A 402 9.10 -29.89 -39.96
N ALA A 403 8.45 -28.72 -39.77
CA ALA A 403 7.86 -27.96 -40.86
C ALA A 403 8.89 -27.30 -41.79
N LYS A 404 8.60 -27.27 -43.09
CA LYS A 404 9.36 -26.48 -44.07
C LYS A 404 9.32 -24.99 -43.68
N ARG A 405 10.30 -24.20 -44.15
CA ARG A 405 10.48 -22.78 -43.74
C ARG A 405 9.22 -21.93 -43.89
N ASN A 406 8.46 -22.11 -44.97
CA ASN A 406 7.21 -21.40 -45.25
C ASN A 406 5.98 -21.91 -44.45
N GLN A 407 6.11 -23.05 -43.74
CA GLN A 407 5.05 -23.64 -42.90
C GLN A 407 5.34 -23.54 -41.39
N ARG A 408 6.37 -22.80 -41.00
CA ARG A 408 6.71 -22.62 -39.59
C ARG A 408 5.72 -21.68 -38.88
N PRO A 409 5.43 -21.94 -37.60
CA PRO A 409 4.56 -21.04 -36.82
C PRO A 409 5.10 -19.62 -36.82
N PRO A 410 4.22 -18.58 -36.90
CA PRO A 410 4.64 -17.19 -36.79
C PRO A 410 5.32 -16.90 -35.47
N VAL A 411 6.35 -16.06 -35.49
CA VAL A 411 7.08 -15.64 -34.25
C VAL A 411 6.15 -14.95 -33.29
N LEU A 412 5.13 -14.25 -33.77
CA LEU A 412 4.13 -13.56 -32.95
C LEU A 412 3.40 -14.49 -31.94
N VAL A 413 3.21 -15.78 -32.29
CA VAL A 413 2.56 -16.74 -31.37
C VAL A 413 3.47 -17.05 -30.17
N PHE A 414 4.77 -17.19 -30.41
CA PHE A 414 5.75 -17.39 -29.33
C PHE A 414 5.90 -16.12 -28.48
N ALA A 415 5.84 -14.93 -29.10
CA ALA A 415 5.85 -13.67 -28.38
C ALA A 415 4.62 -13.50 -27.47
N ALA A 416 3.44 -13.89 -27.96
CA ALA A 416 2.22 -13.88 -27.16
C ALA A 416 2.29 -14.83 -25.95
N LEU A 417 2.83 -16.05 -26.15
CA LEU A 417 3.09 -16.98 -25.05
C LEU A 417 4.11 -16.42 -24.05
N GLY A 418 5.17 -15.77 -24.51
CA GLY A 418 6.15 -15.11 -23.68
C GLY A 418 5.57 -13.93 -22.88
N ALA A 419 4.69 -13.14 -23.50
CA ALA A 419 3.97 -12.07 -22.82
C ALA A 419 3.04 -12.59 -21.71
N ILE A 420 2.32 -13.70 -21.98
CA ILE A 420 1.51 -14.40 -20.96
C ILE A 420 2.41 -14.89 -19.81
N ALA A 421 3.58 -15.45 -20.11
CA ALA A 421 4.52 -15.93 -19.09
C ALA A 421 5.03 -14.79 -18.20
N VAL A 422 5.32 -13.61 -18.76
CA VAL A 422 5.69 -12.41 -17.98
C VAL A 422 4.57 -11.99 -17.04
N MET A 423 3.32 -11.93 -17.53
CA MET A 423 2.17 -11.59 -16.70
C MET A 423 1.92 -12.64 -15.61
N ALA A 424 2.03 -13.93 -15.94
CA ALA A 424 1.87 -15.03 -14.98
C ALA A 424 2.94 -15.01 -13.88
N LEU A 425 4.19 -14.68 -14.21
CA LEU A 425 5.26 -14.51 -13.22
C LEU A 425 5.03 -13.26 -12.35
N ALA A 426 4.57 -12.16 -12.93
CA ALA A 426 4.23 -10.96 -12.19
C ALA A 426 3.06 -11.18 -11.22
N SER A 427 2.09 -12.03 -11.58
CA SER A 427 0.93 -12.40 -10.75
C SER A 427 1.28 -13.14 -9.45
N VAL A 428 2.52 -13.61 -9.30
CA VAL A 428 3.00 -14.23 -8.04
C VAL A 428 3.24 -13.18 -6.95
N THR A 429 3.55 -11.93 -7.33
CA THR A 429 3.92 -10.87 -6.39
C THR A 429 3.08 -9.60 -6.53
N ASP A 430 2.08 -9.63 -7.41
CA ASP A 430 1.16 -8.54 -7.66
C ASP A 430 -0.15 -9.09 -8.29
N PHE A 431 -1.07 -8.20 -8.68
CA PHE A 431 -2.39 -8.54 -9.24
C PHE A 431 -2.64 -7.91 -10.64
N PRO A 432 -1.74 -8.08 -11.62
CA PRO A 432 -1.84 -7.42 -12.92
C PRO A 432 -3.09 -7.84 -13.70
N LEU A 433 -3.60 -9.06 -13.51
CA LEU A 433 -4.75 -9.58 -14.26
C LEU A 433 -6.11 -9.06 -13.77
N ARG A 434 -6.15 -8.35 -12.65
CA ARG A 434 -7.33 -7.63 -12.16
C ARG A 434 -7.46 -6.23 -12.75
N MET A 435 -6.41 -5.70 -13.39
CA MET A 435 -6.51 -4.43 -14.11
C MET A 435 -7.10 -4.62 -15.49
N ALA A 436 -8.12 -3.82 -15.83
CA ALA A 436 -8.84 -3.94 -17.09
C ALA A 436 -7.91 -3.85 -18.32
N ALA A 437 -6.93 -2.93 -18.30
CA ALA A 437 -5.94 -2.78 -19.36
C ALA A 437 -5.11 -4.06 -19.58
N LEU A 438 -4.53 -4.61 -18.51
CA LEU A 438 -3.69 -5.80 -18.58
C LEU A 438 -4.52 -7.06 -18.83
N GLY A 439 -5.76 -7.13 -18.35
CA GLY A 439 -6.72 -8.17 -18.68
C GLY A 439 -7.02 -8.21 -20.18
N VAL A 440 -7.22 -7.06 -20.83
CA VAL A 440 -7.41 -6.95 -22.29
C VAL A 440 -6.14 -7.38 -23.04
N VAL A 441 -4.96 -6.99 -22.57
CA VAL A 441 -3.66 -7.42 -23.15
C VAL A 441 -3.48 -8.93 -23.02
N PHE A 442 -3.83 -9.50 -21.86
CA PHE A 442 -3.80 -10.95 -21.64
C PHE A 442 -4.76 -11.66 -22.60
N GLY A 443 -6.01 -11.18 -22.73
CA GLY A 443 -6.99 -11.73 -23.67
C GLY A 443 -6.50 -11.67 -25.13
N LEU A 444 -5.89 -10.56 -25.54
CA LEU A 444 -5.27 -10.41 -26.86
C LEU A 444 -4.18 -11.46 -27.09
N CYS A 445 -3.24 -11.60 -26.16
CA CYS A 445 -2.14 -12.56 -26.23
C CYS A 445 -2.67 -14.00 -26.23
N ALA A 446 -3.63 -14.32 -25.36
CA ALA A 446 -4.24 -15.65 -25.28
C ALA A 446 -4.98 -16.01 -26.59
N GLY A 447 -5.69 -15.07 -27.20
CA GLY A 447 -6.36 -15.27 -28.49
C GLY A 447 -5.38 -15.47 -29.64
N ILE A 448 -4.23 -14.78 -29.64
CA ILE A 448 -3.15 -15.01 -30.60
C ILE A 448 -2.56 -16.41 -30.41
N ALA A 449 -2.32 -16.82 -29.16
CA ALA A 449 -1.71 -18.10 -28.82
C ALA A 449 -2.64 -19.31 -29.08
N ALA A 450 -3.93 -19.15 -28.87
CA ALA A 450 -4.93 -20.21 -29.00
C ALA A 450 -5.13 -20.65 -30.45
N ARG A 451 -4.89 -19.76 -31.43
CA ARG A 451 -5.19 -20.06 -32.84
C ARG A 451 -4.42 -21.28 -33.37
N PRO A 452 -5.10 -22.22 -34.09
CA PRO A 452 -4.49 -23.38 -34.69
C PRO A 452 -3.40 -23.05 -35.70
N TRP A 453 -2.33 -23.86 -35.73
CA TRP A 453 -1.29 -23.80 -36.75
C TRP A 453 -0.86 -25.23 -37.14
N PRO A 454 -0.62 -25.58 -38.42
CA PRO A 454 -0.76 -24.73 -39.60
C PRO A 454 -2.21 -24.31 -39.85
N ILE A 455 -2.39 -23.12 -40.42
CA ILE A 455 -3.70 -22.71 -40.90
C ILE A 455 -4.01 -23.67 -42.04
N ALA A 456 -4.77 -24.71 -41.80
CA ALA A 456 -5.38 -25.43 -42.87
C ALA A 456 -6.18 -24.39 -43.69
N ASP A 457 -5.89 -24.27 -44.96
CA ASP A 457 -6.69 -23.50 -45.90
C ASP A 457 -8.07 -24.16 -46.07
N ALA A 458 -8.70 -24.49 -44.96
CA ALA A 458 -10.08 -24.88 -44.91
C ALA A 458 -10.90 -23.62 -45.07
N LYS A 459 -11.01 -23.13 -46.28
CA LYS A 459 -12.19 -22.43 -46.77
C LYS A 459 -13.42 -23.36 -46.60
N ARG A 460 -13.68 -23.85 -45.43
CA ARG A 460 -14.98 -24.32 -45.07
C ARG A 460 -15.81 -23.05 -44.87
N ARG A 461 -16.31 -22.54 -45.97
CA ARG A 461 -17.46 -21.64 -45.95
C ARG A 461 -18.54 -22.43 -45.24
N VAL A 462 -18.75 -22.14 -43.99
CA VAL A 462 -20.05 -22.43 -43.35
C VAL A 462 -20.96 -21.36 -43.95
N ASP A 463 -21.56 -21.69 -45.06
CA ASP A 463 -22.62 -20.89 -45.68
C ASP A 463 -23.90 -20.97 -44.82
N GLY A 464 -23.76 -20.78 -43.51
CA GLY A 464 -24.83 -20.56 -42.60
C GLY A 464 -25.17 -19.08 -42.60
N VAL A 465 -26.21 -18.68 -43.30
CA VAL A 465 -26.83 -17.36 -43.11
C VAL A 465 -27.09 -17.23 -41.60
N PRO A 466 -26.51 -16.22 -40.91
CA PRO A 466 -26.84 -16.00 -39.52
C PRO A 466 -28.33 -15.81 -39.40
N GLY A 467 -29.02 -16.69 -38.70
CA GLY A 467 -30.45 -16.58 -38.49
C GLY A 467 -30.83 -15.18 -37.97
N PRO A 468 -32.01 -14.68 -38.26
CA PRO A 468 -32.46 -13.34 -37.84
C PRO A 468 -32.25 -13.11 -36.36
N TRP A 469 -32.33 -14.14 -35.53
CA TRP A 469 -32.06 -14.13 -34.08
C TRP A 469 -30.67 -13.63 -33.72
N ARG A 470 -29.59 -13.97 -34.46
CA ARG A 470 -28.24 -13.48 -34.15
C ARG A 470 -28.05 -11.99 -34.42
N LYS A 471 -28.75 -11.46 -35.46
CA LYS A 471 -28.65 -10.04 -35.84
C LYS A 471 -29.31 -9.11 -34.81
N VAL A 472 -30.32 -9.60 -34.07
CA VAL A 472 -31.05 -8.81 -33.10
C VAL A 472 -30.65 -9.14 -31.67
N PHE A 473 -30.40 -10.42 -31.38
CA PHE A 473 -30.10 -10.89 -30.02
C PHE A 473 -28.74 -10.42 -29.51
N ALA A 474 -27.66 -10.52 -30.31
CA ALA A 474 -26.31 -10.14 -29.83
C ALA A 474 -26.17 -8.62 -29.59
N PRO A 475 -26.61 -7.72 -30.47
CA PRO A 475 -26.65 -6.28 -30.20
C PRO A 475 -27.58 -5.94 -29.04
N GLY A 476 -28.74 -6.60 -28.94
CA GLY A 476 -29.67 -6.40 -27.83
C GLY A 476 -29.10 -6.81 -26.50
N LEU A 477 -28.47 -7.97 -26.43
CA LEU A 477 -27.74 -8.43 -25.22
C LEU A 477 -26.59 -7.49 -24.87
N ALA A 478 -25.82 -7.04 -25.85
CA ALA A 478 -24.72 -6.09 -25.62
C ALA A 478 -25.25 -4.77 -25.06
N LEU A 479 -26.38 -4.28 -25.55
CA LEU A 479 -27.02 -3.08 -25.01
C LEU A 479 -27.49 -3.26 -23.57
N VAL A 480 -28.13 -4.40 -23.25
CA VAL A 480 -28.54 -4.71 -21.87
C VAL A 480 -27.35 -4.79 -20.91
N LEU A 481 -26.27 -5.47 -21.31
CA LEU A 481 -25.06 -5.55 -20.50
C LEU A 481 -24.38 -4.19 -20.36
N ALA A 482 -24.41 -3.35 -21.40
CA ALA A 482 -23.88 -1.98 -21.30
C ALA A 482 -24.70 -1.12 -20.33
N MET A 483 -26.03 -1.20 -20.40
CA MET A 483 -26.93 -0.48 -19.47
C MET A 483 -26.71 -0.98 -18.02
N LEU A 484 -26.55 -2.29 -17.83
CA LEU A 484 -26.26 -2.87 -16.52
C LEU A 484 -24.91 -2.38 -15.98
N ALA A 485 -23.86 -2.37 -16.82
CA ALA A 485 -22.55 -1.86 -16.44
C ALA A 485 -22.59 -0.37 -16.09
N ILE A 486 -23.23 0.46 -16.92
CA ILE A 486 -23.42 1.89 -16.66
C ILE A 486 -24.18 2.11 -15.35
N SER A 487 -25.26 1.37 -15.14
CA SER A 487 -26.04 1.45 -13.90
C SER A 487 -25.22 1.11 -12.67
N ALA A 488 -24.40 0.04 -12.75
CA ALA A 488 -23.53 -0.40 -11.67
C ALA A 488 -22.49 0.66 -11.29
N ASP A 489 -21.76 1.17 -12.28
CA ASP A 489 -20.63 2.07 -12.05
C ASP A 489 -21.07 3.48 -11.69
N VAL A 490 -22.18 4.00 -12.28
CA VAL A 490 -22.75 5.27 -11.85
C VAL A 490 -23.28 5.18 -10.43
N SER A 491 -23.89 4.05 -10.04
CA SER A 491 -24.31 3.83 -8.66
C SER A 491 -23.11 3.83 -7.70
N LEU A 492 -21.99 3.20 -8.08
CA LEU A 492 -20.78 3.19 -7.28
C LEU A 492 -20.14 4.60 -7.16
N ASP A 493 -20.07 5.33 -8.26
CA ASP A 493 -19.59 6.72 -8.27
C ASP A 493 -20.41 7.62 -7.34
N ARG A 494 -21.76 7.50 -7.39
CA ARG A 494 -22.66 8.20 -6.46
C ARG A 494 -22.46 7.78 -5.01
N ALA A 495 -22.25 6.49 -4.76
CA ALA A 495 -21.97 5.98 -3.43
C ALA A 495 -20.64 6.55 -2.88
N LEU A 496 -19.59 6.59 -3.69
CA LEU A 496 -18.31 7.21 -3.33
C LEU A 496 -18.45 8.71 -3.02
N ALA A 497 -19.41 9.40 -3.67
CA ALA A 497 -19.77 10.79 -3.37
C ALA A 497 -20.74 10.94 -2.18
N ASN A 498 -20.98 9.87 -1.39
CA ASN A 498 -21.93 9.83 -0.28
C ASN A 498 -23.40 10.17 -0.68
N ASP A 499 -23.78 10.01 -1.94
CA ASP A 499 -25.15 10.18 -2.46
C ASP A 499 -25.87 8.83 -2.50
N GLY A 500 -26.33 8.36 -1.32
CA GLY A 500 -27.06 7.08 -1.22
C GLY A 500 -28.37 7.04 -1.99
N GLY A 501 -29.08 8.17 -2.09
CA GLY A 501 -30.33 8.29 -2.85
C GLY A 501 -30.08 8.13 -4.35
N GLY A 502 -29.13 8.88 -4.89
CA GLY A 502 -28.73 8.77 -6.29
C GLY A 502 -28.16 7.40 -6.63
N ALA A 503 -27.32 6.84 -5.75
CA ALA A 503 -26.77 5.49 -5.93
C ALA A 503 -27.87 4.43 -6.01
N THR A 504 -28.88 4.49 -5.13
CA THR A 504 -30.00 3.54 -5.10
C THR A 504 -30.95 3.69 -6.32
N GLN A 505 -31.10 4.90 -6.84
CA GLN A 505 -31.87 5.14 -8.07
C GLN A 505 -31.26 4.46 -9.30
N TRP A 506 -29.93 4.47 -9.41
CA TRP A 506 -29.20 3.83 -10.51
C TRP A 506 -29.12 2.32 -10.37
N ALA A 507 -28.86 1.80 -9.17
CA ALA A 507 -28.75 0.36 -8.93
C ALA A 507 -29.28 -0.03 -7.54
N SER A 508 -30.57 -0.22 -7.44
CA SER A 508 -31.25 -0.64 -6.18
C SER A 508 -30.83 -2.01 -5.68
N TRP A 509 -30.15 -2.79 -6.50
CA TRP A 509 -29.59 -4.12 -6.19
C TRP A 509 -28.16 -4.06 -5.64
N ARG A 510 -27.58 -2.86 -5.43
CA ARG A 510 -26.31 -2.68 -4.75
C ARG A 510 -26.50 -2.35 -3.26
N ALA A 511 -25.62 -2.92 -2.42
CA ALA A 511 -25.67 -2.71 -0.97
C ALA A 511 -25.24 -1.29 -0.59
N SER A 512 -24.19 -0.75 -1.24
CA SER A 512 -23.55 0.51 -0.87
C SER A 512 -24.51 1.71 -0.84
N GLY A 513 -25.37 1.88 -1.85
CA GLY A 513 -26.33 2.96 -1.88
C GLY A 513 -27.33 2.90 -0.73
N ARG A 514 -27.82 1.70 -0.39
CA ARG A 514 -28.73 1.49 0.73
C ARG A 514 -28.05 1.68 2.09
N SER A 515 -26.81 1.23 2.23
CA SER A 515 -26.03 1.42 3.45
C SER A 515 -25.81 2.92 3.74
N ILE A 516 -25.43 3.70 2.73
CA ILE A 516 -25.26 5.15 2.84
C ILE A 516 -26.60 5.85 3.15
N SER A 517 -27.70 5.43 2.51
CA SER A 517 -29.04 5.93 2.82
C SER A 517 -29.42 5.64 4.27
N ALA A 518 -29.16 4.42 4.74
CA ALA A 518 -29.42 4.02 6.12
C ALA A 518 -28.66 4.90 7.13
N ILE A 519 -27.37 5.16 6.87
CA ILE A 519 -26.52 6.05 7.69
C ILE A 519 -27.12 7.47 7.71
N ALA A 520 -27.44 8.02 6.54
CA ALA A 520 -28.00 9.38 6.45
C ALA A 520 -29.37 9.51 7.15
N GLN A 521 -30.23 8.51 7.06
CA GLN A 521 -31.51 8.49 7.78
C GLN A 521 -31.33 8.36 9.28
N SER A 522 -30.36 7.52 9.72
CA SER A 522 -30.03 7.38 11.13
C SER A 522 -29.57 8.72 11.74
N GLN A 523 -28.71 9.44 11.04
CA GLN A 523 -28.23 10.78 11.45
C GLN A 523 -29.35 11.83 11.56
N ARG A 524 -30.42 11.68 10.74
CA ARG A 524 -31.61 12.55 10.79
C ARG A 524 -32.64 12.10 11.82
N GLY A 525 -32.40 11.03 12.54
CA GLY A 525 -33.33 10.46 13.50
C GLY A 525 -34.51 9.67 12.90
N HIS A 526 -34.48 9.37 11.60
CA HIS A 526 -35.48 8.57 10.91
C HIS A 526 -35.24 7.07 11.11
N LEU A 527 -35.35 6.58 12.33
CA LEU A 527 -34.91 5.24 12.75
C LEU A 527 -35.57 4.10 11.96
N ALA A 528 -36.87 4.19 11.66
CA ALA A 528 -37.58 3.14 10.93
C ALA A 528 -37.07 3.02 9.46
N GLY A 529 -36.84 4.15 8.80
CA GLY A 529 -36.25 4.19 7.46
C GLY A 529 -34.83 3.69 7.46
N ALA A 530 -34.00 4.13 8.42
CA ALA A 530 -32.63 3.68 8.59
C ALA A 530 -32.56 2.16 8.77
N GLN A 531 -33.42 1.58 9.62
CA GLN A 531 -33.48 0.14 9.83
C GLN A 531 -33.93 -0.62 8.58
N SER A 532 -34.88 -0.08 7.82
CA SER A 532 -35.36 -0.68 6.58
C SER A 532 -34.26 -0.74 5.52
N ASP A 533 -33.53 0.38 5.32
CA ASP A 533 -32.45 0.46 4.33
C ASP A 533 -31.24 -0.38 4.75
N ALA A 534 -30.89 -0.39 6.07
CA ALA A 534 -29.83 -1.26 6.58
C ALA A 534 -30.17 -2.75 6.38
N ALA A 535 -31.42 -3.15 6.66
CA ALA A 535 -31.88 -4.52 6.44
C ALA A 535 -31.85 -4.91 4.96
N ALA A 536 -32.17 -3.97 4.06
CA ALA A 536 -32.08 -4.18 2.63
C ALA A 536 -30.62 -4.26 2.13
N ALA A 537 -29.70 -3.45 2.70
CA ALA A 537 -28.27 -3.55 2.42
C ALA A 537 -27.72 -4.90 2.85
N LEU A 538 -28.02 -5.36 4.08
CA LEU A 538 -27.58 -6.65 4.62
C LEU A 538 -28.19 -7.86 3.90
N ALA A 539 -29.32 -7.69 3.24
CA ALA A 539 -29.89 -8.72 2.39
C ALA A 539 -29.05 -8.95 1.13
N ILE A 540 -28.35 -7.92 0.64
CA ILE A 540 -27.46 -7.95 -0.53
C ILE A 540 -26.04 -8.32 -0.08
N ASP A 541 -25.43 -7.49 0.77
CA ASP A 541 -24.09 -7.69 1.33
C ASP A 541 -24.20 -7.89 2.86
N PRO A 542 -24.12 -9.13 3.36
CA PRO A 542 -24.23 -9.40 4.78
C PRO A 542 -23.01 -8.97 5.59
N LEU A 543 -21.92 -8.58 4.93
CA LEU A 543 -20.68 -8.11 5.54
C LEU A 543 -20.54 -6.58 5.51
N ASP A 544 -21.58 -5.83 5.11
CA ASP A 544 -21.55 -4.36 5.08
C ASP A 544 -21.49 -3.80 6.51
N PRO A 545 -20.36 -3.20 6.94
CA PRO A 545 -20.17 -2.77 8.33
C PRO A 545 -21.04 -1.56 8.68
N GLY A 546 -21.32 -0.69 7.71
CA GLY A 546 -22.19 0.48 7.91
C GLY A 546 -23.62 0.07 8.20
N ALA A 547 -24.14 -0.89 7.44
CA ALA A 547 -25.49 -1.41 7.68
C ALA A 547 -25.60 -2.20 8.99
N VAL A 548 -24.57 -3.00 9.36
CA VAL A 548 -24.50 -3.68 10.66
C VAL A 548 -24.54 -2.68 11.80
N ARG A 549 -23.74 -1.62 11.75
CA ARG A 549 -23.71 -0.55 12.74
C ARG A 549 -25.04 0.16 12.86
N VAL A 550 -25.65 0.58 11.74
CA VAL A 550 -26.96 1.25 11.79
C VAL A 550 -28.03 0.35 12.38
N MET A 551 -28.02 -0.95 12.04
CA MET A 551 -28.96 -1.92 12.62
C MET A 551 -28.75 -2.04 14.13
N GLY A 552 -27.49 -2.09 14.61
CA GLY A 552 -27.15 -2.17 16.03
C GLY A 552 -27.55 -0.90 16.79
N LEU A 553 -27.17 0.28 16.28
CA LEU A 553 -27.50 1.56 16.88
C LEU A 553 -29.02 1.80 16.95
N THR A 554 -29.74 1.51 15.89
CA THR A 554 -31.21 1.66 15.88
C THR A 554 -31.88 0.67 16.85
N ALA A 555 -31.37 -0.55 16.97
CA ALA A 555 -31.83 -1.52 17.95
C ALA A 555 -31.56 -1.04 19.39
N GLN A 556 -30.41 -0.46 19.66
CA GLN A 556 -30.04 0.11 20.95
C GLN A 556 -31.00 1.26 21.35
N VAL A 557 -31.22 2.21 20.47
CA VAL A 557 -32.10 3.38 20.70
C VAL A 557 -33.57 2.95 20.89
N THR A 558 -34.00 1.89 20.22
CA THR A 558 -35.37 1.36 20.31
C THR A 558 -35.56 0.33 21.43
N GLY A 559 -34.59 0.14 22.32
CA GLY A 559 -34.66 -0.78 23.45
C GLY A 559 -34.56 -2.27 23.11
N GLN A 560 -34.14 -2.63 21.88
CA GLN A 560 -33.96 -4.02 21.45
C GLN A 560 -32.54 -4.53 21.82
N SER A 561 -32.22 -4.56 23.10
CA SER A 561 -30.87 -4.83 23.64
C SER A 561 -30.26 -6.13 23.14
N ALA A 562 -31.05 -7.21 23.03
CA ALA A 562 -30.57 -8.49 22.54
C ALA A 562 -30.10 -8.38 21.06
N ARG A 563 -30.87 -7.70 20.21
CA ARG A 563 -30.47 -7.44 18.82
C ARG A 563 -29.26 -6.54 18.72
N ALA A 564 -29.19 -5.48 19.52
CA ALA A 564 -28.04 -4.58 19.58
C ALA A 564 -26.76 -5.34 19.95
N GLY A 565 -26.82 -6.22 20.97
CA GLY A 565 -25.67 -7.06 21.37
C GLY A 565 -25.22 -8.03 20.25
N VAL A 566 -26.16 -8.65 19.53
CA VAL A 566 -25.81 -9.52 18.39
C VAL A 566 -25.16 -8.70 17.28
N MET A 567 -25.66 -7.50 16.95
CA MET A 567 -25.06 -6.65 15.92
C MET A 567 -23.68 -6.13 16.34
N ALA A 568 -23.48 -5.83 17.62
CA ALA A 568 -22.16 -5.48 18.15
C ALA A 568 -21.16 -6.63 17.96
N SER A 569 -21.54 -7.88 18.31
CA SER A 569 -20.71 -9.05 18.07
C SER A 569 -20.41 -9.28 16.58
N VAL A 570 -21.38 -9.01 15.69
CA VAL A 570 -21.13 -9.06 14.24
C VAL A 570 -20.16 -7.96 13.82
N ALA A 571 -20.34 -6.71 14.27
CA ALA A 571 -19.45 -5.59 13.97
C ALA A 571 -18.00 -5.88 14.42
N GLU A 572 -17.84 -6.53 15.57
CA GLU A 572 -16.54 -6.97 16.06
C GLU A 572 -15.88 -8.00 15.14
N GLN A 573 -16.65 -8.99 14.66
CA GLN A 573 -16.16 -10.01 13.72
C GLN A 573 -15.83 -9.46 12.32
N LEU A 574 -16.39 -8.31 11.92
CA LEU A 574 -16.07 -7.62 10.67
C LEU A 574 -14.70 -6.92 10.70
N GLY A 575 -14.04 -6.91 11.86
CA GLY A 575 -12.67 -6.43 12.02
C GLY A 575 -12.57 -4.94 12.40
N TRP A 576 -11.39 -4.35 12.15
CA TRP A 576 -10.97 -3.09 12.77
C TRP A 576 -11.19 -1.86 11.88
N ARG A 577 -11.55 -2.04 10.61
CA ARG A 577 -11.44 -0.98 9.59
C ARG A 577 -12.61 0.01 9.54
N ASP A 578 -13.81 -0.38 9.96
CA ASP A 578 -14.93 0.58 10.03
C ASP A 578 -14.81 1.45 11.29
N GLN A 579 -14.27 2.65 11.10
CA GLN A 579 -13.93 3.58 12.18
C GLN A 579 -15.13 3.91 13.08
N LEU A 580 -16.29 4.14 12.48
CA LEU A 580 -17.51 4.46 13.24
C LEU A 580 -18.03 3.25 14.02
N SER A 581 -17.82 2.03 13.52
CA SER A 581 -18.08 0.82 14.32
C SER A 581 -17.13 0.70 15.50
N GLN A 582 -15.83 1.08 15.35
CA GLN A 582 -14.91 1.08 16.47
C GLN A 582 -15.33 2.09 17.54
N VAL A 583 -15.78 3.30 17.17
CA VAL A 583 -16.31 4.30 18.11
C VAL A 583 -17.56 3.76 18.83
N TRP A 584 -18.47 3.13 18.09
CA TRP A 584 -19.67 2.53 18.70
C TRP A 584 -19.32 1.39 19.65
N LEU A 585 -18.44 0.48 19.22
CA LEU A 585 -17.99 -0.65 20.05
C LEU A 585 -17.22 -0.19 21.29
N ALA A 586 -16.39 0.86 21.21
CA ALA A 586 -15.73 1.44 22.37
C ALA A 586 -16.74 1.89 23.42
N LYS A 587 -17.85 2.55 23.00
CA LYS A 587 -18.93 2.92 23.92
C LYS A 587 -19.71 1.72 24.49
N VAL A 588 -19.80 0.62 23.75
CA VAL A 588 -20.38 -0.64 24.24
C VAL A 588 -19.44 -1.28 25.28
N ASP A 589 -18.12 -1.25 25.02
CA ASP A 589 -17.10 -1.80 25.91
C ASP A 589 -17.01 -0.97 27.21
N GLU A 590 -17.03 0.37 27.14
CA GLU A 590 -17.11 1.30 28.25
C GLU A 590 -18.34 0.99 29.14
N ALA A 591 -19.54 0.86 28.55
CA ALA A 591 -20.77 0.55 29.28
C ALA A 591 -20.79 -0.83 29.97
N GLN A 592 -19.85 -1.71 29.62
CA GLN A 592 -19.70 -3.06 30.16
C GLN A 592 -18.43 -3.22 31.03
N ASP A 593 -17.75 -2.12 31.35
CA ASP A 593 -16.49 -2.09 32.12
C ASP A 593 -15.39 -2.98 31.52
N ARG A 594 -15.29 -3.03 30.15
CA ARG A 594 -14.30 -3.82 29.40
C ARG A 594 -13.16 -2.94 28.90
N LEU A 595 -12.43 -2.31 29.81
CA LEU A 595 -11.35 -1.38 29.51
C LEU A 595 -10.29 -1.95 28.51
N PRO A 596 -9.86 -3.22 28.62
CA PRO A 596 -8.91 -3.76 27.63
C PRO A 596 -9.46 -3.80 26.20
N ASP A 597 -10.74 -4.09 26.00
CA ASP A 597 -11.36 -4.12 24.68
C ASP A 597 -11.58 -2.70 24.15
N GLU A 598 -12.07 -1.78 25.01
CA GLU A 598 -12.18 -0.36 24.68
C GLU A 598 -10.86 0.22 24.19
N ALA A 599 -9.77 -0.03 24.89
CA ALA A 599 -8.44 0.43 24.49
C ALA A 599 -7.97 -0.17 23.15
N ARG A 600 -8.37 -1.41 22.82
CA ARG A 600 -8.12 -2.00 21.49
C ARG A 600 -8.88 -1.27 20.39
N ARG A 601 -10.12 -0.80 20.66
CA ARG A 601 -10.89 0.03 19.70
C ARG A 601 -10.21 1.38 19.48
N ILE A 602 -9.76 2.00 20.57
CA ILE A 602 -9.00 3.26 20.50
C ILE A 602 -7.68 3.09 19.74
N ASP A 603 -6.93 2.00 20.00
CA ASP A 603 -5.73 1.65 19.22
C ASP A 603 -6.04 1.51 17.73
N ALA A 604 -7.14 0.85 17.35
CA ALA A 604 -7.57 0.73 15.97
C ALA A 604 -7.84 2.09 15.30
N LEU A 605 -8.45 3.02 16.01
CA LEU A 605 -8.71 4.40 15.54
C LEU A 605 -7.40 5.18 15.36
N LEU A 606 -6.50 5.10 16.33
CA LEU A 606 -5.20 5.77 16.31
C LEU A 606 -4.30 5.26 15.17
N ARG A 607 -4.26 3.95 14.94
CA ARG A 607 -3.52 3.34 13.82
C ARG A 607 -4.02 3.84 12.46
N GLN A 608 -5.30 4.10 12.33
CA GLN A 608 -5.91 4.68 11.13
C GLN A 608 -5.80 6.21 11.09
N ASN A 609 -5.22 6.84 12.10
CA ASN A 609 -5.14 8.30 12.26
C ASN A 609 -6.52 8.99 12.26
N THR A 610 -7.50 8.34 12.88
CA THR A 610 -8.86 8.84 12.97
C THR A 610 -9.14 9.22 14.40
N LEU A 611 -9.77 10.40 14.63
CA LEU A 611 -10.04 10.94 15.96
C LEU A 611 -8.80 10.93 16.86
N ALA A 612 -7.63 11.31 16.31
CA ALA A 612 -6.34 11.12 16.97
C ALA A 612 -6.29 11.87 18.31
N ASP A 613 -6.66 13.16 18.35
CA ASP A 613 -6.60 13.94 19.57
C ASP A 613 -7.54 13.41 20.68
N PRO A 614 -8.84 13.17 20.46
CA PRO A 614 -9.71 12.58 21.48
C PRO A 614 -9.24 11.19 21.94
N SER A 615 -8.69 10.39 21.03
CA SER A 615 -8.20 9.05 21.35
C SER A 615 -6.92 9.10 22.20
N LEU A 616 -6.03 10.04 21.94
CA LEU A 616 -4.83 10.27 22.75
C LEU A 616 -5.20 10.83 24.13
N ASP A 617 -6.16 11.77 24.19
CA ASP A 617 -6.66 12.30 25.46
C ASP A 617 -7.28 11.22 26.34
N PHE A 618 -8.04 10.31 25.73
CA PHE A 618 -8.55 9.12 26.44
C PHE A 618 -7.42 8.28 27.04
N LEU A 619 -6.38 7.95 26.27
CA LEU A 619 -5.25 7.16 26.76
C LEU A 619 -4.47 7.90 27.86
N VAL A 620 -4.28 9.22 27.75
CA VAL A 620 -3.62 10.02 28.79
C VAL A 620 -4.46 10.02 30.07
N GLY A 621 -5.79 10.10 29.97
CA GLY A 621 -6.70 10.02 31.13
C GLY A 621 -6.63 8.68 31.89
N LEU A 622 -6.21 7.60 31.20
CA LEU A 622 -6.05 6.28 31.83
C LEU A 622 -4.75 6.13 32.65
N VAL A 623 -3.80 7.07 32.53
CA VAL A 623 -2.47 6.93 33.15
C VAL A 623 -2.51 6.94 34.69
N ASP A 624 -3.50 7.60 35.27
CA ASP A 624 -3.65 7.67 36.72
C ASP A 624 -4.00 6.32 37.35
N ASP A 625 -4.69 5.46 36.63
CA ASP A 625 -5.11 4.15 37.12
C ASP A 625 -4.09 3.04 36.78
N SER A 626 -3.97 2.06 37.69
CA SER A 626 -3.03 0.93 37.49
C SER A 626 -3.45 -0.01 36.37
N GLU A 627 -4.74 -0.26 36.19
CA GLU A 627 -5.30 -1.06 35.11
C GLU A 627 -5.14 -0.33 33.79
N GLY A 628 -5.41 0.98 33.76
CA GLY A 628 -5.20 1.85 32.62
C GLY A 628 -3.75 1.82 32.13
N ARG A 629 -2.76 1.94 33.05
CA ARG A 629 -1.34 1.82 32.71
C ARG A 629 -0.99 0.46 32.10
N ALA A 630 -1.51 -0.62 32.67
CA ALA A 630 -1.27 -1.97 32.15
C ALA A 630 -1.81 -2.13 30.71
N VAL A 631 -2.99 -1.59 30.46
CA VAL A 631 -3.63 -1.61 29.14
C VAL A 631 -2.83 -0.77 28.13
N ILE A 632 -2.39 0.44 28.50
CA ILE A 632 -1.56 1.30 27.65
C ILE A 632 -0.26 0.60 27.29
N VAL A 633 0.45 0.03 28.29
CA VAL A 633 1.70 -0.68 28.06
C VAL A 633 1.50 -1.87 27.12
N ALA A 634 0.42 -2.63 27.29
CA ALA A 634 0.09 -3.74 26.39
C ALA A 634 -0.11 -3.29 24.93
N ARG A 635 -0.62 -2.07 24.69
CA ARG A 635 -0.74 -1.52 23.31
C ARG A 635 0.58 -1.00 22.79
N LEU A 636 1.40 -0.38 23.62
CA LEU A 636 2.71 0.15 23.24
C LEU A 636 3.72 -0.95 22.88
N LEU A 637 3.60 -2.14 23.46
CA LEU A 637 4.46 -3.30 23.12
C LEU A 637 4.37 -3.72 21.66
N ASP A 638 3.25 -3.46 20.99
CA ASP A 638 3.08 -3.67 19.55
C ASP A 638 3.78 -2.58 18.70
N SER A 639 4.54 -1.66 19.32
CA SER A 639 5.25 -0.55 18.68
C SER A 639 4.38 0.24 17.68
N PRO A 640 3.19 0.70 18.08
CA PRO A 640 2.25 1.35 17.18
C PRO A 640 2.78 2.70 16.69
N GLY A 641 2.42 3.09 15.45
CA GLY A 641 2.86 4.35 14.86
C GLY A 641 2.42 5.61 15.63
N TRP A 642 1.40 5.51 16.46
CA TRP A 642 0.91 6.61 17.29
C TRP A 642 1.69 6.79 18.63
N ALA A 643 2.57 5.87 19.00
CA ALA A 643 3.27 5.90 20.29
C ALA A 643 3.97 7.25 20.57
N GLN A 644 4.67 7.82 19.58
CA GLN A 644 5.30 9.13 19.75
C GLN A 644 4.28 10.26 20.00
N GLY A 645 3.13 10.21 19.31
CA GLY A 645 2.02 11.15 19.53
C GLY A 645 1.47 11.06 20.96
N PHE A 646 1.34 9.84 21.50
CA PHE A 646 0.92 9.61 22.87
C PHE A 646 1.92 10.22 23.87
N PHE A 647 3.21 9.97 23.74
CA PHE A 647 4.20 10.54 24.65
C PHE A 647 4.30 12.08 24.53
N ASN A 648 4.10 12.63 23.33
CA ASN A 648 4.01 14.09 23.17
C ASN A 648 2.78 14.66 23.92
N ARG A 649 1.63 13.97 23.88
CA ARG A 649 0.42 14.38 24.60
C ARG A 649 0.58 14.21 26.09
N LEU A 650 1.18 13.09 26.53
CA LEU A 650 1.48 12.78 27.92
C LEU A 650 2.42 13.81 28.55
N SER A 651 3.42 14.30 27.80
CA SER A 651 4.32 15.34 28.32
C SER A 651 3.57 16.64 28.65
N GLY A 652 2.47 16.95 27.94
CA GLY A 652 1.61 18.07 28.26
C GLY A 652 0.83 17.91 29.59
N ALA A 653 0.67 16.70 30.09
CA ALA A 653 0.05 16.40 31.38
C ALA A 653 1.06 16.37 32.54
N ALA A 654 2.33 16.68 32.29
CA ALA A 654 3.39 16.59 33.30
C ALA A 654 3.18 17.52 34.50
N ALA A 655 2.49 18.65 34.31
CA ALA A 655 2.15 19.57 35.37
C ALA A 655 1.19 18.95 36.42
N ASP A 656 0.21 18.16 35.95
CA ASP A 656 -0.90 17.67 36.77
C ASP A 656 -0.69 16.24 37.26
N GLN A 657 0.05 15.40 36.52
CA GLN A 657 0.15 13.95 36.76
C GLN A 657 1.60 13.41 36.81
N PRO A 658 2.54 14.07 37.51
CA PRO A 658 3.97 13.66 37.47
C PRO A 658 4.19 12.23 38.01
N GLY A 659 3.50 11.84 39.06
CA GLY A 659 3.61 10.50 39.66
C GLY A 659 3.05 9.40 38.78
N ALA A 660 1.95 9.67 38.07
CA ALA A 660 1.34 8.71 37.15
C ALA A 660 2.24 8.46 35.91
N ILE A 661 2.92 9.50 35.44
CA ILE A 661 3.89 9.39 34.34
C ILE A 661 5.06 8.49 34.73
N VAL A 662 5.65 8.69 35.92
CA VAL A 662 6.73 7.83 36.44
C VAL A 662 6.23 6.39 36.60
N ALA A 663 5.03 6.18 37.13
CA ALA A 663 4.45 4.85 37.29
C ALA A 663 4.19 4.15 35.94
N LEU A 664 3.82 4.91 34.89
CA LEU A 664 3.70 4.37 33.53
C LEU A 664 5.06 3.93 32.98
N VAL A 665 6.09 4.77 33.09
CA VAL A 665 7.45 4.44 32.62
C VAL A 665 7.98 3.21 33.37
N HIS A 666 7.80 3.15 34.69
CA HIS A 666 8.12 1.98 35.50
C HIS A 666 7.43 0.71 35.00
N SER A 667 6.12 0.78 34.73
CA SER A 667 5.36 -0.35 34.19
C SER A 667 5.83 -0.76 32.80
N ALA A 668 6.19 0.21 31.96
CA ALA A 668 6.69 -0.01 30.60
C ALA A 668 8.09 -0.70 30.62
N VAL A 669 9.01 -0.22 31.45
CA VAL A 669 10.35 -0.83 31.62
C VAL A 669 10.24 -2.26 32.12
N ARG A 670 9.40 -2.51 33.14
CA ARG A 670 9.15 -3.87 33.66
C ARG A 670 8.55 -4.82 32.62
N ALA A 671 7.72 -4.31 31.73
CA ALA A 671 7.15 -5.09 30.63
C ALA A 671 8.12 -5.30 29.45
N GLY A 672 9.35 -4.75 29.54
CA GLY A 672 10.34 -4.86 28.48
C GLY A 672 10.09 -3.93 27.28
N LEU A 673 9.28 -2.87 27.44
CA LEU A 673 9.10 -1.87 26.39
C LEU A 673 10.37 -1.03 26.24
N PRO A 674 11.00 -0.97 25.05
CA PRO A 674 12.15 -0.11 24.83
C PRO A 674 11.71 1.36 24.77
N ILE A 675 12.04 2.14 25.80
CA ILE A 675 11.81 3.58 25.80
C ILE A 675 12.95 4.26 25.05
N THR A 676 12.61 4.98 23.98
CA THR A 676 13.64 5.63 23.15
C THR A 676 14.26 6.81 23.92
N PRO A 677 15.55 7.14 23.68
CA PRO A 677 16.19 8.33 24.27
C PRO A 677 15.38 9.61 24.02
N ARG A 678 14.79 9.74 22.86
CA ARG A 678 13.92 10.89 22.49
C ARG A 678 12.67 10.99 23.40
N THR A 679 12.02 9.86 23.65
CA THR A 679 10.84 9.81 24.53
C THR A 679 11.21 10.17 25.96
N LEU A 680 12.34 9.61 26.43
CA LEU A 680 12.85 9.90 27.77
C LEU A 680 13.18 11.39 27.93
N THR A 681 13.92 11.96 26.98
CA THR A 681 14.22 13.39 26.92
C THR A 681 12.98 14.24 27.01
N LEU A 682 11.95 13.94 26.22
CA LEU A 682 10.68 14.67 26.18
C LEU A 682 9.98 14.68 27.54
N ILE A 683 9.85 13.51 28.17
CA ILE A 683 9.19 13.37 29.48
C ILE A 683 10.01 14.09 30.56
N THR A 684 11.32 13.92 30.54
CA THR A 684 12.23 14.54 31.52
C THR A 684 12.19 16.07 31.43
N TRP A 685 12.19 16.63 30.21
CA TRP A 685 12.02 18.07 30.00
C TRP A 685 10.70 18.58 30.62
N ALA A 686 9.59 17.93 30.28
CA ALA A 686 8.29 18.34 30.74
C ALA A 686 8.16 18.31 32.26
N LEU A 687 8.65 17.26 32.92
CA LEU A 687 8.66 17.17 34.37
C LEU A 687 9.58 18.22 35.02
N ALA A 688 10.75 18.44 34.43
CA ALA A 688 11.73 19.39 34.97
C ALA A 688 11.23 20.84 34.83
N GLU A 689 10.65 21.23 33.70
CA GLU A 689 10.08 22.57 33.49
C GLU A 689 8.97 22.91 34.49
N HIS A 690 8.17 21.91 34.90
CA HIS A 690 7.11 22.10 35.89
C HIS A 690 7.62 21.94 37.32
N GLY A 691 8.92 21.75 37.54
CA GLY A 691 9.55 21.70 38.88
C GLY A 691 9.37 20.38 39.61
N HIS A 692 9.00 19.29 38.93
CA HIS A 692 8.80 17.97 39.52
C HIS A 692 10.12 17.19 39.66
N ALA A 693 11.06 17.74 40.43
CA ALA A 693 12.40 17.19 40.64
C ALA A 693 12.38 15.75 41.17
N ASP A 694 11.46 15.43 42.09
CA ASP A 694 11.31 14.08 42.66
C ASP A 694 10.86 13.08 41.61
N ALA A 695 9.94 13.46 40.74
CA ALA A 695 9.51 12.62 39.61
C ALA A 695 10.64 12.35 38.64
N VAL A 696 11.45 13.36 38.32
CA VAL A 696 12.66 13.20 37.49
C VAL A 696 13.69 12.29 38.16
N ARG A 697 13.97 12.44 39.47
CA ARG A 697 14.85 11.54 40.21
C ARG A 697 14.36 10.09 40.15
N ALA A 698 13.08 9.87 40.36
CA ALA A 698 12.48 8.54 40.29
C ALA A 698 12.59 7.95 38.86
N LEU A 699 12.37 8.77 37.84
CA LEU A 699 12.47 8.35 36.45
C LEU A 699 13.95 7.96 36.09
N ARG A 700 14.91 8.78 36.47
CA ARG A 700 16.33 8.50 36.23
C ARG A 700 16.80 7.24 36.96
N HIS A 701 16.37 7.08 38.21
CA HIS A 701 16.67 5.85 38.99
C HIS A 701 16.12 4.59 38.31
N GLU A 702 14.93 4.65 37.77
CA GLU A 702 14.30 3.51 37.05
C GLU A 702 15.09 3.05 35.82
N ILE A 703 15.75 3.97 35.14
CA ILE A 703 16.58 3.67 33.96
C ILE A 703 18.07 3.44 34.32
N GLY A 704 18.42 3.47 35.59
CA GLY A 704 19.80 3.24 36.07
C GLY A 704 20.73 4.45 35.88
N ASP A 705 20.19 5.66 35.80
CA ASP A 705 20.95 6.91 35.66
C ASP A 705 20.85 7.75 36.93
N ASP A 706 21.68 7.44 37.92
CA ASP A 706 21.76 8.15 39.21
C ASP A 706 22.92 9.17 39.29
N ALA A 707 23.54 9.50 38.15
CA ALA A 707 24.68 10.41 38.13
C ALA A 707 24.31 11.84 38.58
N ALA A 708 25.12 12.43 39.45
CA ALA A 708 24.95 13.82 39.88
C ALA A 708 25.19 14.82 38.73
N LEU A 709 26.09 14.48 37.83
CA LEU A 709 26.44 15.18 36.60
C LEU A 709 26.51 14.16 35.49
N ASP A 710 25.84 14.42 34.36
CA ASP A 710 25.88 13.54 33.22
C ASP A 710 27.08 13.86 32.31
N ASP A 711 27.73 12.82 31.78
CA ASP A 711 28.86 12.90 30.84
C ASP A 711 29.95 13.93 31.21
N GLY A 712 30.37 13.95 32.48
CA GLY A 712 31.36 14.89 32.96
C GLY A 712 32.75 14.74 32.28
N ASN A 713 33.02 13.61 31.62
CA ASN A 713 34.22 13.34 30.82
C ASN A 713 34.03 13.53 29.33
N PHE A 714 32.88 14.00 28.89
CA PHE A 714 32.52 14.32 27.50
C PHE A 714 32.67 13.12 26.55
N ALA A 715 32.47 11.90 27.03
CA ALA A 715 32.73 10.68 26.26
C ALA A 715 31.60 10.35 25.25
N SER A 716 30.37 10.70 25.58
CA SER A 716 29.18 10.33 24.82
C SER A 716 28.93 11.19 23.58
N ALA A 717 29.41 12.43 23.53
CA ALA A 717 29.19 13.37 22.44
C ALA A 717 30.45 13.60 21.59
N SER A 718 30.25 13.92 20.30
CA SER A 718 31.33 14.36 19.40
C SER A 718 30.82 15.46 18.47
N GLY A 719 31.61 16.52 18.31
CA GLY A 719 31.27 17.66 17.49
C GLY A 719 30.56 18.76 18.26
N ARG A 720 29.67 19.49 17.58
CA ARG A 720 28.92 20.59 18.19
C ARG A 720 27.94 20.06 19.20
N LEU A 721 27.84 20.66 20.38
CA LEU A 721 26.84 20.32 21.38
C LEU A 721 25.43 20.49 20.78
N PRO A 722 24.54 19.52 20.94
CA PRO A 722 23.20 19.62 20.39
C PRO A 722 22.40 20.72 21.10
N ASP A 723 21.61 21.47 20.31
CA ASP A 723 20.71 22.50 20.85
C ASP A 723 19.47 21.90 21.54
N GLN A 724 19.24 20.60 21.43
CA GLN A 724 18.07 19.86 21.97
C GLN A 724 18.43 18.47 22.49
N SER A 725 19.20 18.41 23.53
CA SER A 725 19.41 17.20 24.36
C SER A 725 18.51 17.24 25.60
N GLY A 726 18.45 16.16 26.41
CA GLY A 726 17.71 16.17 27.67
C GLY A 726 18.21 17.25 28.64
N PRO A 727 17.37 17.76 29.57
CA PRO A 727 17.74 18.89 30.44
C PRO A 727 19.01 18.61 31.28
N TYR A 728 19.28 17.36 31.57
CA TYR A 728 20.44 16.89 32.34
C TYR A 728 21.63 16.46 31.48
N ALA A 729 21.64 16.77 30.18
CA ALA A 729 22.79 16.66 29.31
C ALA A 729 23.45 18.04 29.09
N TRP A 730 24.66 18.06 28.57
CA TRP A 730 25.32 19.30 28.22
C TRP A 730 24.65 20.01 27.03
N HIS A 731 24.25 21.28 27.29
CA HIS A 731 23.65 22.14 26.27
C HIS A 731 24.59 23.27 25.90
N ARG A 732 24.53 23.69 24.65
CA ARG A 732 25.11 24.95 24.21
C ARG A 732 24.06 26.06 24.41
N ASN A 733 24.49 27.19 24.96
CA ASN A 733 23.66 28.38 24.89
C ASN A 733 23.74 28.95 23.48
N ALA A 734 22.58 29.03 22.80
CA ALA A 734 22.46 29.57 21.43
C ALA A 734 22.93 31.06 21.35
N ALA A 735 22.86 31.78 22.46
CA ALA A 735 23.29 33.19 22.56
C ALA A 735 24.79 33.33 22.93
N ALA A 736 25.52 32.26 23.16
CA ALA A 736 26.94 32.34 23.49
C ALA A 736 27.76 32.92 22.32
N SER A 737 28.56 33.95 22.62
CA SER A 737 29.35 34.70 21.62
C SER A 737 30.58 33.92 21.09
N GLY A 738 30.92 32.75 21.68
CA GLY A 738 32.05 31.93 21.31
C GLY A 738 31.65 30.62 20.58
N ASP A 739 32.66 29.89 20.11
CA ASP A 739 32.43 28.55 19.57
C ASP A 739 32.67 27.50 20.67
N VAL A 740 31.66 26.59 20.81
CA VAL A 740 31.64 25.55 21.85
C VAL A 740 31.40 24.20 21.22
N TYR A 741 32.33 23.26 21.40
CA TYR A 741 32.20 21.92 20.82
C TYR A 741 32.95 20.86 21.66
N ILE A 742 32.55 19.59 21.48
CA ILE A 742 33.31 18.45 22.03
C ILE A 742 34.25 17.91 20.95
N GLY A 743 35.54 17.94 21.25
CA GLY A 743 36.61 17.52 20.36
C GLY A 743 37.55 16.51 20.97
N GLN A 744 38.70 16.28 20.32
CA GLN A 744 39.76 15.44 20.84
C GLN A 744 40.47 16.17 21.98
N GLY A 745 40.64 15.53 23.12
CA GLY A 745 41.42 16.02 24.25
C GLY A 745 42.94 16.00 24.00
N ASP A 746 43.74 16.17 25.05
CA ASP A 746 45.18 15.93 24.97
C ASP A 746 45.46 14.42 24.77
N ASP A 747 46.72 14.07 24.40
CA ASP A 747 47.13 12.70 24.06
C ASP A 747 46.88 11.67 25.18
N THR A 748 46.47 12.12 26.38
CA THR A 748 46.27 11.27 27.57
C THR A 748 44.80 11.18 28.02
N HIS A 749 43.89 12.03 27.53
CA HIS A 749 42.55 12.24 28.10
C HIS A 749 41.37 12.23 27.09
N GLY A 750 41.36 11.37 26.12
CA GLY A 750 40.20 11.05 25.28
C GLY A 750 39.55 12.27 24.62
N ARG A 751 38.42 12.72 25.13
CA ARG A 751 37.67 13.89 24.63
C ARG A 751 37.66 15.05 25.59
N ALA A 752 37.42 16.26 25.08
CA ALA A 752 37.34 17.49 25.85
C ALA A 752 36.26 18.45 25.28
N LEU A 753 35.69 19.23 26.19
CA LEU A 753 34.85 20.36 25.81
C LEU A 753 35.73 21.55 25.48
N HIS A 754 35.68 22.06 24.29
CA HIS A 754 36.44 23.23 23.82
C HIS A 754 35.56 24.47 23.80
N VAL A 755 36.11 25.57 24.32
CA VAL A 755 35.50 26.91 24.29
C VAL A 755 36.50 27.87 23.65
N LEU A 756 36.08 28.50 22.52
CA LEU A 756 36.92 29.44 21.78
C LEU A 756 36.21 30.79 21.68
N SER A 757 37.02 31.87 21.74
CA SER A 757 36.53 33.20 21.52
C SER A 757 37.60 34.07 20.85
N ASP A 758 37.16 35.05 20.06
CA ASP A 758 37.96 36.08 19.41
C ASP A 758 38.38 37.27 20.34
N GLY A 759 38.11 37.12 21.62
CA GLY A 759 38.47 38.09 22.66
C GLY A 759 37.28 38.62 23.46
N HIS A 760 36.05 38.18 23.10
CA HIS A 760 34.89 38.52 23.91
C HIS A 760 34.65 37.46 25.00
N PRO A 761 34.14 37.86 26.18
CA PRO A 761 33.71 36.87 27.19
C PRO A 761 32.61 35.98 26.63
N VAL A 762 32.68 34.67 26.87
CA VAL A 762 31.67 33.72 26.50
C VAL A 762 30.86 33.39 27.77
N PHE A 763 29.70 34.00 27.86
CA PHE A 763 28.77 33.72 28.99
C PHE A 763 27.89 32.52 28.68
N ALA A 764 27.64 31.68 29.66
CA ALA A 764 26.93 30.42 29.52
C ALA A 764 27.37 29.61 28.30
N ALA A 765 28.70 29.44 28.15
CA ALA A 765 29.29 28.67 27.06
C ALA A 765 28.62 27.31 26.89
N THR A 766 28.39 26.63 28.00
CA THR A 766 27.57 25.42 28.12
C THR A 766 26.90 25.41 29.49
N HIS A 767 25.81 24.64 29.57
CA HIS A 767 25.10 24.43 30.83
C HIS A 767 24.49 23.04 30.91
N GLN A 768 24.20 22.59 32.11
CA GLN A 768 23.55 21.34 32.42
C GLN A 768 22.70 21.50 33.69
N TRP A 769 21.45 21.00 33.66
CA TRP A 769 20.67 20.98 34.88
C TRP A 769 21.11 19.84 35.81
N LEU A 770 20.98 20.06 37.12
CA LEU A 770 21.35 19.12 38.15
C LEU A 770 20.18 18.90 39.10
N LEU A 771 20.21 17.75 39.80
CA LEU A 771 19.22 17.34 40.82
C LEU A 771 19.92 17.11 42.17
N LEU A 772 20.78 18.00 42.58
CA LEU A 772 21.48 17.87 43.86
C LEU A 772 20.52 18.07 45.05
N THR A 773 20.68 17.24 46.06
CA THR A 773 19.93 17.40 47.31
C THR A 773 20.55 18.52 48.15
N PRO A 774 19.78 19.13 49.09
CA PRO A 774 20.36 20.12 50.00
C PRO A 774 21.62 19.59 50.68
N GLY A 775 22.73 20.36 50.63
CA GLY A 775 24.02 19.90 51.12
C GLY A 775 25.20 20.71 50.59
N ARG A 776 26.42 20.28 50.95
CA ARG A 776 27.65 20.88 50.48
C ARG A 776 28.27 20.01 49.38
N TYR A 777 28.67 20.63 48.27
CA TYR A 777 29.22 19.93 47.10
C TYR A 777 30.51 20.60 46.67
N ARG A 778 31.51 19.82 46.23
CA ARG A 778 32.71 20.28 45.61
C ARG A 778 32.66 20.05 44.13
N LEU A 779 32.86 21.12 43.38
CA LEU A 779 33.05 21.05 41.93
C LEU A 779 34.53 20.79 41.68
N ASN A 780 34.86 19.75 40.96
CA ASN A 780 36.18 19.38 40.50
C ASN A 780 36.21 19.52 38.98
N ASP A 781 37.07 20.38 38.48
CA ASP A 781 37.26 20.51 37.05
C ASP A 781 38.73 20.36 36.66
N ARG A 782 38.95 19.83 35.51
CA ARG A 782 40.26 19.74 34.88
C ARG A 782 40.22 20.40 33.53
N TRP A 783 40.94 21.47 33.38
CA TRP A 783 40.98 22.24 32.15
C TRP A 783 42.39 22.75 31.84
N THR A 784 42.64 23.12 30.56
CA THR A 784 43.88 23.65 30.06
C THR A 784 43.64 24.79 29.09
N VAL A 785 44.53 25.81 29.09
CA VAL A 785 44.58 26.82 28.04
C VAL A 785 45.31 26.20 26.86
N VAL A 786 44.62 26.00 25.74
CA VAL A 786 45.20 25.44 24.51
C VAL A 786 45.90 26.54 23.72
N ASP A 787 45.27 27.72 23.64
CA ASP A 787 45.81 28.90 22.98
C ASP A 787 45.31 30.17 23.68
N GLY A 788 46.08 31.23 23.65
CA GLY A 788 45.73 32.51 24.26
C GLY A 788 46.45 32.81 25.57
N ASP A 789 46.04 33.91 26.27
CA ASP A 789 46.66 34.40 27.47
C ASP A 789 46.34 33.50 28.70
N ARG A 790 47.33 33.31 29.55
CA ARG A 790 47.22 32.62 30.85
C ARG A 790 46.32 33.39 31.87
N THR A 791 45.82 34.56 31.54
CA THR A 791 44.83 35.30 32.34
C THR A 791 43.39 34.82 32.10
N THR A 792 43.18 33.96 31.12
CA THR A 792 41.86 33.31 30.87
C THR A 792 41.45 32.52 32.09
N ARG A 793 40.25 32.76 32.56
CA ARG A 793 39.67 32.03 33.71
C ARG A 793 38.29 31.54 33.40
N PRO A 794 38.01 30.24 33.48
CA PRO A 794 36.68 29.73 33.54
C PRO A 794 36.05 30.00 34.91
N HIS A 795 34.74 30.24 34.90
CA HIS A 795 33.95 30.44 36.10
C HIS A 795 32.68 29.62 36.03
N TRP A 796 32.51 28.74 36.99
CA TRP A 796 31.31 27.92 37.10
C TRP A 796 30.30 28.64 37.99
N VAL A 797 29.07 28.81 37.44
CA VAL A 797 27.94 29.44 38.13
C VAL A 797 26.90 28.37 38.39
N PHE A 798 26.52 28.21 39.66
CA PHE A 798 25.37 27.44 40.06
C PHE A 798 24.19 28.37 40.27
N ARG A 799 23.07 28.04 39.65
CA ARG A 799 21.85 28.78 39.80
C ARG A 799 20.73 27.87 40.29
N CYS A 800 19.99 28.31 41.31
CA CYS A 800 18.80 27.62 41.77
C CYS A 800 17.62 27.92 40.83
N LEU A 801 17.06 26.89 40.17
CA LEU A 801 15.92 27.05 39.28
C LEU A 801 14.61 27.12 40.06
N THR A 802 13.74 28.06 39.72
CA THR A 802 12.38 28.15 40.27
C THR A 802 11.40 27.46 39.32
N PRO A 803 10.48 26.63 39.86
CA PRO A 803 9.45 25.95 39.06
C PRO A 803 8.65 26.93 38.21
N GLY A 804 8.41 26.59 36.94
CA GLY A 804 7.64 27.39 36.00
C GLY A 804 8.40 28.53 35.30
N ASN A 805 9.69 28.74 35.64
CA ASN A 805 10.55 29.78 35.08
C ASN A 805 11.92 29.20 34.70
N ALA A 806 11.94 28.29 33.72
CA ALA A 806 13.17 27.57 33.30
C ALA A 806 14.00 28.33 32.26
N GLY A 807 13.93 29.65 32.20
CA GLY A 807 14.78 30.46 31.29
C GLY A 807 16.20 30.57 31.82
N PRO A 808 17.23 30.65 30.93
CA PRO A 808 18.64 30.71 31.32
C PRO A 808 19.05 31.91 32.20
N ASP A 809 18.16 32.91 32.31
CA ASP A 809 18.40 34.13 33.08
C ASP A 809 17.54 34.24 34.37
N GLN A 810 16.80 33.20 34.73
CA GLN A 810 15.87 33.25 35.87
C GLN A 810 16.31 32.27 36.98
N GLY A 811 16.56 32.75 38.15
CA GLY A 811 16.97 32.03 39.32
C GLY A 811 17.97 32.80 40.18
N ALA A 812 18.23 32.31 41.39
CA ALA A 812 19.22 32.93 42.28
C ALA A 812 20.58 32.22 42.16
N ASP A 813 21.62 33.00 41.85
CA ASP A 813 22.98 32.48 41.79
C ASP A 813 23.41 32.02 43.21
N LEU A 814 23.97 30.82 43.26
CA LEU A 814 24.55 30.28 44.50
C LEU A 814 26.06 30.56 44.50
N ALA A 815 26.53 31.10 45.63
CA ALA A 815 27.93 31.43 45.78
C ALA A 815 28.82 30.15 45.78
N VAL A 816 29.80 30.13 44.89
CA VAL A 816 30.86 29.11 44.84
C VAL A 816 32.12 29.69 45.46
N THR A 817 32.56 29.13 46.59
CA THR A 817 33.74 29.58 47.30
C THR A 817 34.75 28.42 47.36
N ASP A 818 35.96 28.61 46.83
CA ASP A 818 37.05 27.60 46.79
C ASP A 818 36.54 26.27 46.15
N GLY A 819 35.73 26.36 45.09
CA GLY A 819 35.14 25.21 44.41
C GLY A 819 34.03 24.51 45.21
N VAL A 820 33.57 25.09 46.30
CA VAL A 820 32.48 24.51 47.13
C VAL A 820 31.21 25.35 46.94
N VAL A 821 30.09 24.69 46.64
CA VAL A 821 28.74 25.23 46.61
C VAL A 821 27.87 24.64 47.72
N VAL A 822 27.02 25.45 48.32
CA VAL A 822 26.02 24.99 49.28
C VAL A 822 24.64 25.06 48.64
N ILE A 823 24.04 23.92 48.48
CA ILE A 823 22.66 23.81 47.94
C ILE A 823 21.70 23.98 49.13
N PRO A 824 20.91 25.05 49.19
CA PRO A 824 19.94 25.30 50.27
C PRO A 824 18.69 24.40 50.13
N ALA A 825 17.96 24.25 51.22
CA ALA A 825 16.64 23.62 51.21
C ALA A 825 15.67 24.43 50.30
N GLY A 826 14.88 23.72 49.50
CA GLY A 826 13.98 24.30 48.48
C GLY A 826 14.63 24.63 47.15
N CYS A 827 15.91 24.28 46.95
CA CYS A 827 16.61 24.34 45.68
C CYS A 827 16.71 22.91 45.12
N ASP A 828 15.62 22.37 44.58
CA ASP A 828 15.53 20.98 44.18
C ASP A 828 16.07 20.72 42.74
N GLN A 829 16.27 21.81 41.96
CA GLN A 829 16.87 21.81 40.66
C GLN A 829 17.88 22.94 40.52
N GLN A 830 19.00 22.66 39.91
CA GLN A 830 20.08 23.63 39.72
C GLN A 830 20.49 23.68 38.24
N ASP A 831 20.93 24.85 37.77
CA ASP A 831 21.61 25.03 36.48
C ASP A 831 23.09 25.26 36.74
N LEU A 832 23.94 24.33 36.28
CA LEU A 832 25.39 24.46 36.26
C LEU A 832 25.80 25.08 34.93
N ARG A 833 26.35 26.27 34.97
CA ARG A 833 26.71 27.07 33.80
C ARG A 833 28.19 27.39 33.79
N LEU A 834 28.80 27.34 32.63
CA LEU A 834 30.17 27.72 32.40
C LEU A 834 30.27 29.09 31.75
N ASP A 835 30.89 30.02 32.41
CA ASP A 835 31.32 31.32 31.87
C ASP A 835 32.86 31.32 31.67
N VAL A 836 33.32 31.80 30.54
CA VAL A 836 34.76 31.93 30.26
C VAL A 836 35.10 33.34 29.85
N ALA A 837 35.99 33.96 30.55
CA ALA A 837 36.43 35.34 30.24
C ALA A 837 37.98 35.44 30.27
N ASN A 838 38.50 36.33 29.44
CA ASN A 838 39.91 36.72 29.45
C ASN A 838 40.08 38.15 29.96
N ALA A 839 40.79 38.35 31.05
CA ALA A 839 40.95 39.67 31.63
C ALA A 839 41.77 40.64 30.76
N ALA A 840 42.56 40.14 29.83
CA ALA A 840 43.35 40.94 28.88
C ALA A 840 42.58 41.31 27.59
N GLY A 841 41.35 40.75 27.37
CA GLY A 841 40.53 41.02 26.20
C GLY A 841 41.05 40.43 24.88
N GLY A 842 41.99 39.44 24.96
CA GLY A 842 42.53 38.73 23.81
C GLY A 842 41.78 37.45 23.49
N ALA A 843 41.96 36.91 22.28
CA ALA A 843 41.42 35.62 21.87
C ALA A 843 41.90 34.49 22.77
N PHE A 844 41.05 33.47 22.97
CA PHE A 844 41.40 32.35 23.80
C PHE A 844 40.79 31.03 23.31
N HIS A 845 41.47 29.92 23.67
CA HIS A 845 40.97 28.58 23.49
C HIS A 845 41.24 27.79 24.78
N VAL A 846 40.17 27.30 25.42
CA VAL A 846 40.21 26.51 26.63
C VAL A 846 39.63 25.15 26.39
N ALA A 847 40.22 24.10 26.95
CA ALA A 847 39.72 22.72 26.86
C ALA A 847 39.48 22.12 28.26
N PHE A 848 38.28 21.58 28.48
CA PHE A 848 37.90 20.90 29.70
C PHE A 848 37.90 19.39 29.44
N GLN A 849 38.74 18.66 30.21
CA GLN A 849 38.85 17.19 30.08
C GLN A 849 37.88 16.45 31.01
N ASN A 850 37.60 17.04 32.16
CA ASN A 850 36.66 16.46 33.12
C ASN A 850 36.02 17.53 33.99
N VAL A 851 34.72 17.31 34.29
CA VAL A 851 33.98 18.08 35.28
C VAL A 851 33.27 17.08 36.21
N GLY A 852 33.38 17.26 37.51
CA GLY A 852 32.77 16.37 38.47
C GLY A 852 32.18 17.13 39.66
N ILE A 853 31.20 16.55 40.31
CA ILE A 853 30.56 17.12 41.51
C ILE A 853 30.50 16.01 42.58
N ASP A 854 31.17 16.26 43.68
CA ASP A 854 31.23 15.36 44.81
C ASP A 854 30.57 15.96 46.06
N SER A 855 29.77 15.16 46.77
CA SER A 855 29.18 15.56 48.04
C SER A 855 30.29 15.65 49.13
N ILE A 856 30.27 16.71 49.89
CA ILE A 856 31.16 16.89 51.03
C ILE A 856 30.38 16.60 52.31
N ARG A 857 30.81 15.63 53.10
CA ARG A 857 30.22 15.30 54.40
C ARG A 857 30.48 16.38 55.45
#